data_b037c2ea2d97edca87ff5df31da7b232
#
_entry.id   b037c2ea2d97edca87ff5df31da7b232
#
_cell.length_a   1.000
_cell.length_b   1.000
_cell.length_c   1.000
_cell.angle_alpha   90.00
_cell.angle_beta   90.00
_cell.angle_gamma   90.00
#
_symmetry.space_group_name_H-M   'P 1'
#
loop_
_entity.id
_entity.type
_entity.pdbx_description
1 polymer ?
#
loop_
_entity_poly.entity_id
_entity_poly.type
_entity_poly.pdbx_seq_one_letter_code
_entity_poly.pdbx_strand_id
1 'polypeptide(L)'
;MRAVLMAGGSGTRLRPLTCDLPKPMVPILNRPIAEHIVNLLKRNGITEVIATLFYLPDVMRNYFSDGRDFGIQMTYAVEEDQPLGTAGCVKNISDLLTETFLVISGDSVTDFDLKAAIEYHKQKGSKATLVLTRVPNPIEFGVVITDDEGRIKRFLEKPSTSEIFSDTVNTGTYILEPEVLDYLPTNEESDFSKDLFPLLLEKGEPMFGYVADGYWCDVGHLEAYREAQYDALHRKVVVDYAYPETSPDVWIGDNTQIDPTVQIHPPVMIGNNCRIGARTVLEAGTVIGDNVTIGCDADLKRPIIWNGAIVGDEVHLRACSIARGARVDRRSHVLEGAVIGPLSTVGEEAQISPGVRVWPSKQIESGATLNINLIWGNTAQRNLFGQRGVAGLANIDITPEFAVKLGAAYGSTLKPGSHVTVSRDQRSISRMVSRSLIAGLMSVGINIQNLEATAIPVARSVLAEMGVAGGIHVRLHPDRPDYILIEFFDEHGIDIPKGKEKKIEGAYFKEDLRRSPIHEIGTVTYPTGVVSTYTTAFEKHLNVEAVINSQAKVVIDYLYAVSGAVLPQILGKFDCDAVVLNASLRQVALSNDEREMMLGQLGQVVQSLRATFGAQVSANGEQLILVDEVGTRIRGEVLTALMAHMMLTTHPRGTIVVPVHTSGVIEHIARRHDGQVIRTKANPTALMEACQTNPNVVLGGSGEMGFIFPELHPGFDAMFCIAKLIEILSLQQRSLGQIWSELPRMAYRMQTLRCPWTVKGALMRYLVEENPPERLELIDGVKILGDNPDDWVLVLPDAGEPLVHIYGNSESREWLDGTMVKYQDHVQTFIDKEQGIKEPMPL
;
A
#
# COMPACT_ATOMS: atom_id res chain seq x y z
N MET A 1 11.41 -22.62 30.51
CA MET A 1 10.77 -21.87 29.41
C MET A 1 11.82 -21.62 28.33
N ARG A 2 11.55 -21.99 27.10
CA ARG A 2 12.41 -21.78 25.93
C ARG A 2 11.95 -20.57 25.14
N ALA A 3 12.88 -19.94 24.40
CA ALA A 3 12.57 -18.93 23.41
C ALA A 3 12.86 -19.44 22.00
N VAL A 4 11.99 -19.13 21.06
CA VAL A 4 12.21 -19.33 19.62
C VAL A 4 12.55 -17.99 19.01
N LEU A 5 13.77 -17.86 18.48
CA LEU A 5 14.26 -16.69 17.75
C LEU A 5 14.02 -16.90 16.27
N MET A 6 13.04 -16.19 15.71
CA MET A 6 12.74 -16.27 14.27
C MET A 6 13.76 -15.47 13.46
N ALA A 7 14.64 -16.16 12.75
CA ALA A 7 15.79 -15.56 12.06
C ALA A 7 15.94 -16.02 10.59
N GLY A 8 14.87 -16.56 9.97
CA GLY A 8 14.89 -17.06 8.59
C GLY A 8 14.77 -15.98 7.49
N GLY A 9 14.46 -14.75 7.85
CA GLY A 9 14.16 -13.67 6.89
C GLY A 9 15.35 -13.18 6.06
N SER A 10 15.18 -13.03 4.75
CA SER A 10 16.23 -12.58 3.80
C SER A 10 16.52 -11.06 3.83
N GLY A 11 15.68 -10.24 4.50
CA GLY A 11 15.91 -8.80 4.68
C GLY A 11 16.01 -7.98 3.40
N THR A 12 15.27 -8.32 2.35
CA THR A 12 15.40 -7.71 1.01
C THR A 12 15.21 -6.19 0.98
N ARG A 13 14.41 -5.63 1.90
CA ARG A 13 14.19 -4.19 2.01
C ARG A 13 15.39 -3.42 2.58
N LEU A 14 16.31 -4.11 3.26
CA LEU A 14 17.58 -3.56 3.77
C LEU A 14 18.73 -3.64 2.77
N ARG A 15 18.52 -4.26 1.59
CA ARG A 15 19.59 -4.28 0.56
C ARG A 15 20.02 -2.85 0.21
N PRO A 16 21.31 -2.63 0.04
CA PRO A 16 22.40 -3.60 -0.18
C PRO A 16 23.06 -4.15 1.09
N LEU A 17 22.68 -3.74 2.29
CA LEU A 17 23.31 -4.18 3.55
C LEU A 17 23.13 -5.68 3.84
N THR A 18 22.07 -6.29 3.31
CA THR A 18 21.71 -7.70 3.52
C THR A 18 21.94 -8.58 2.29
N CYS A 19 22.82 -8.17 1.38
CA CYS A 19 23.16 -9.01 0.23
C CYS A 19 24.01 -10.24 0.62
N ASP A 20 24.86 -10.09 1.61
CA ASP A 20 25.79 -11.11 2.13
C ASP A 20 25.64 -11.36 3.65
N LEU A 21 24.57 -10.83 4.24
CA LEU A 21 24.32 -10.88 5.67
C LEU A 21 22.81 -11.07 5.92
N PRO A 22 22.37 -12.06 6.75
CA PRO A 22 20.96 -12.19 7.09
C PRO A 22 20.52 -11.02 7.98
N LYS A 23 19.24 -10.62 7.87
CA LYS A 23 18.68 -9.43 8.55
C LYS A 23 19.00 -9.39 10.07
N PRO A 24 18.88 -10.50 10.83
CA PRO A 24 19.20 -10.50 12.27
C PRO A 24 20.67 -10.20 12.59
N MET A 25 21.57 -10.33 11.62
CA MET A 25 23.00 -10.08 11.78
C MET A 25 23.42 -8.66 11.37
N VAL A 26 22.48 -7.83 10.94
CA VAL A 26 22.75 -6.41 10.67
C VAL A 26 23.13 -5.72 11.99
N PRO A 27 24.26 -4.98 12.03
CA PRO A 27 24.72 -4.42 13.30
C PRO A 27 23.96 -3.15 13.70
N ILE A 28 23.57 -3.11 14.97
CA ILE A 28 23.16 -1.90 15.70
C ILE A 28 24.22 -1.64 16.78
N LEU A 29 24.81 -0.44 16.79
CA LEU A 29 25.93 -0.09 17.66
C LEU A 29 27.06 -1.16 17.64
N ASN A 30 27.39 -1.61 16.43
CA ASN A 30 28.43 -2.61 16.15
C ASN A 30 28.18 -4.02 16.72
N ARG A 31 26.95 -4.34 17.16
CA ARG A 31 26.50 -5.67 17.55
C ARG A 31 25.30 -6.10 16.69
N PRO A 32 25.23 -7.38 16.27
CA PRO A 32 24.08 -7.88 15.54
C PRO A 32 22.74 -7.64 16.28
N ILE A 33 21.65 -7.37 15.54
CA ILE A 33 20.32 -7.27 16.13
C ILE A 33 20.01 -8.51 16.98
N ALA A 34 20.32 -9.70 16.47
CA ALA A 34 20.10 -10.96 17.19
C ALA A 34 20.86 -11.01 18.54
N GLU A 35 22.04 -10.38 18.67
CA GLU A 35 22.75 -10.31 19.95
C GLU A 35 22.03 -9.43 20.97
N HIS A 36 21.46 -8.31 20.54
CA HIS A 36 20.63 -7.48 21.42
C HIS A 36 19.42 -8.25 21.94
N ILE A 37 18.77 -9.06 21.08
CA ILE A 37 17.64 -9.92 21.46
C ILE A 37 18.11 -11.02 22.44
N VAL A 38 19.22 -11.67 22.16
CA VAL A 38 19.80 -12.68 23.07
C VAL A 38 20.09 -12.08 24.45
N ASN A 39 20.66 -10.88 24.50
CA ASN A 39 20.91 -10.16 25.74
C ASN A 39 19.60 -9.76 26.46
N LEU A 40 18.56 -9.39 25.72
CA LEU A 40 17.23 -9.13 26.27
C LEU A 40 16.65 -10.41 26.92
N LEU A 41 16.67 -11.54 26.21
CA LEU A 41 16.19 -12.82 26.69
C LEU A 41 16.93 -13.22 27.97
N LYS A 42 18.27 -13.13 27.98
CA LYS A 42 19.12 -13.42 29.14
C LYS A 42 18.78 -12.54 30.35
N ARG A 43 18.61 -11.23 30.15
CA ARG A 43 18.20 -10.29 31.24
C ARG A 43 16.85 -10.66 31.83
N ASN A 44 15.95 -11.24 31.04
CA ASN A 44 14.65 -11.73 31.47
C ASN A 44 14.66 -13.18 31.98
N GLY A 45 15.85 -13.81 32.09
CA GLY A 45 16.03 -15.16 32.66
C GLY A 45 15.73 -16.29 31.69
N ILE A 46 15.66 -16.03 30.38
CA ILE A 46 15.47 -17.03 29.35
C ILE A 46 16.83 -17.33 28.71
N THR A 47 17.36 -18.54 28.96
CA THR A 47 18.72 -18.94 28.56
C THR A 47 18.73 -20.09 27.54
N GLU A 48 17.60 -20.74 27.29
CA GLU A 48 17.47 -21.76 26.24
C GLU A 48 16.81 -21.11 25.01
N VAL A 49 17.56 -21.01 23.92
CA VAL A 49 17.12 -20.34 22.68
C VAL A 49 17.20 -21.29 21.50
N ILE A 50 16.13 -21.40 20.72
CA ILE A 50 16.09 -22.14 19.47
C ILE A 50 15.99 -21.09 18.34
N ALA A 51 17.01 -21.01 17.48
CA ALA A 51 16.98 -20.11 16.32
C ALA A 51 16.49 -20.86 15.07
N THR A 52 15.40 -20.38 14.46
CA THR A 52 14.93 -20.92 13.17
C THR A 52 15.59 -20.14 12.04
N LEU A 53 16.26 -20.84 11.12
CA LEU A 53 17.13 -20.25 10.10
C LEU A 53 16.74 -20.76 8.71
N PHE A 54 16.85 -19.85 7.73
CA PHE A 54 16.73 -20.20 6.32
C PHE A 54 17.80 -19.51 5.47
N TYR A 55 17.81 -18.18 5.46
CA TYR A 55 18.74 -17.40 4.63
C TYR A 55 20.11 -17.25 5.30
N LEU A 56 21.17 -17.71 4.63
CA LEU A 56 22.57 -17.66 5.10
C LEU A 56 22.76 -18.17 6.55
N PRO A 57 22.32 -19.41 6.86
CA PRO A 57 22.29 -19.92 8.23
C PRO A 57 23.66 -20.00 8.89
N ASP A 58 24.73 -20.22 8.12
CA ASP A 58 26.09 -20.35 8.65
C ASP A 58 26.63 -19.06 9.26
N VAL A 59 26.16 -17.91 8.84
CA VAL A 59 26.55 -16.61 9.43
C VAL A 59 26.15 -16.55 10.90
N MET A 60 24.89 -16.93 11.23
CA MET A 60 24.43 -16.99 12.62
C MET A 60 25.10 -18.10 13.40
N ARG A 61 25.23 -19.30 12.80
CA ARG A 61 25.89 -20.44 13.44
C ARG A 61 27.35 -20.14 13.81
N ASN A 62 28.09 -19.51 12.90
CA ASN A 62 29.49 -19.13 13.15
C ASN A 62 29.64 -18.06 14.23
N TYR A 63 28.66 -17.15 14.33
CA TYR A 63 28.67 -16.05 15.29
C TYR A 63 28.35 -16.52 16.70
N PHE A 64 27.26 -17.24 16.92
CA PHE A 64 26.76 -17.63 18.22
C PHE A 64 27.30 -19.00 18.68
N SER A 65 27.79 -19.85 17.78
CA SER A 65 28.22 -21.22 18.08
C SER A 65 27.16 -21.97 18.90
N ASP A 66 27.51 -22.50 20.08
CA ASP A 66 26.56 -23.13 21.00
C ASP A 66 25.92 -22.14 22.02
N GLY A 67 26.20 -20.85 21.89
CA GLY A 67 25.67 -19.78 22.73
C GLY A 67 26.35 -19.54 24.06
N ARG A 68 27.33 -20.38 24.47
CA ARG A 68 27.98 -20.30 25.81
C ARG A 68 28.70 -18.98 26.02
N ASP A 69 29.33 -18.43 24.98
CA ASP A 69 30.06 -17.16 25.06
C ASP A 69 29.10 -15.99 25.34
N PHE A 70 27.84 -16.14 25.01
CA PHE A 70 26.76 -15.18 25.28
C PHE A 70 25.98 -15.48 26.55
N GLY A 71 26.30 -16.60 27.24
CA GLY A 71 25.64 -17.04 28.46
C GLY A 71 24.24 -17.63 28.27
N ILE A 72 24.03 -18.24 27.13
CA ILE A 72 22.81 -18.98 26.76
C ILE A 72 23.17 -20.35 26.18
N GLN A 73 22.18 -21.18 25.97
CA GLN A 73 22.27 -22.39 25.16
C GLN A 73 21.52 -22.16 23.86
N MET A 74 22.23 -22.17 22.72
CA MET A 74 21.66 -21.93 21.38
C MET A 74 21.51 -23.27 20.65
N THR A 75 20.32 -23.54 20.15
CA THR A 75 20.01 -24.65 19.24
C THR A 75 19.53 -24.09 17.90
N TYR A 76 19.85 -24.76 16.81
CA TYR A 76 19.52 -24.28 15.48
C TYR A 76 18.57 -25.24 14.76
N ALA A 77 17.48 -24.70 14.22
CA ALA A 77 16.60 -25.39 13.29
C ALA A 77 16.71 -24.73 11.92
N VAL A 78 17.24 -25.46 10.94
CA VAL A 78 17.46 -24.96 9.59
C VAL A 78 16.39 -25.54 8.67
N GLU A 79 15.72 -24.68 7.91
CA GLU A 79 14.76 -25.06 6.87
C GLU A 79 15.54 -25.40 5.59
N GLU A 80 15.30 -26.55 4.97
CA GLU A 80 16.16 -27.06 3.90
C GLU A 80 15.62 -26.70 2.49
N ASP A 81 14.34 -26.94 2.21
CA ASP A 81 13.80 -26.84 0.84
C ASP A 81 13.18 -25.47 0.52
N GLN A 82 12.39 -24.95 1.43
CA GLN A 82 11.66 -23.67 1.24
C GLN A 82 11.37 -23.01 2.59
N PRO A 83 11.17 -21.68 2.63
CA PRO A 83 10.79 -21.02 3.87
C PRO A 83 9.37 -21.45 4.28
N LEU A 84 9.24 -21.91 5.53
CA LEU A 84 7.96 -22.37 6.08
C LEU A 84 7.11 -21.24 6.68
N GLY A 85 7.54 -20.00 6.54
CA GLY A 85 6.85 -18.86 7.12
C GLY A 85 7.08 -18.72 8.63
N THR A 86 6.45 -17.72 9.26
CA THR A 86 6.70 -17.39 10.67
C THR A 86 6.13 -18.42 11.63
N ALA A 87 5.00 -19.02 11.35
CA ALA A 87 4.37 -20.04 12.19
C ALA A 87 4.81 -21.45 11.82
N GLY A 88 5.01 -21.73 10.54
CA GLY A 88 5.43 -23.04 10.05
C GLY A 88 6.83 -23.44 10.55
N CYS A 89 7.78 -22.48 10.61
CA CYS A 89 9.11 -22.75 11.16
C CYS A 89 9.05 -23.14 12.67
N VAL A 90 8.12 -22.55 13.42
CA VAL A 90 7.90 -22.90 14.84
C VAL A 90 7.16 -24.22 14.97
N LYS A 91 6.18 -24.50 14.11
CA LYS A 91 5.50 -25.81 14.05
C LYS A 91 6.48 -26.94 13.79
N ASN A 92 7.47 -26.73 12.94
CA ASN A 92 8.47 -27.74 12.57
C ASN A 92 9.38 -28.17 13.73
N ILE A 93 9.43 -27.38 14.81
CA ILE A 93 10.19 -27.68 16.03
C ILE A 93 9.29 -27.97 17.25
N SER A 94 7.98 -28.24 17.02
CA SER A 94 7.00 -28.44 18.09
C SER A 94 7.39 -29.52 19.08
N ASP A 95 8.10 -30.57 18.65
CA ASP A 95 8.60 -31.62 19.52
C ASP A 95 9.58 -31.13 20.63
N LEU A 96 10.20 -29.98 20.39
CA LEU A 96 11.10 -29.33 21.36
C LEU A 96 10.35 -28.34 22.28
N LEU A 97 9.08 -28.03 21.99
CA LEU A 97 8.29 -27.02 22.68
C LEU A 97 7.15 -27.68 23.49
N THR A 98 7.53 -28.26 24.66
CA THR A 98 6.64 -29.08 25.49
C THR A 98 6.02 -28.31 26.65
N GLU A 99 6.36 -27.06 26.85
CA GLU A 99 5.81 -26.15 27.88
C GLU A 99 5.60 -24.76 27.26
N THR A 100 4.94 -23.85 27.97
CA THR A 100 4.79 -22.45 27.56
C THR A 100 6.12 -21.91 27.05
N PHE A 101 6.13 -21.32 25.85
CA PHE A 101 7.35 -20.83 25.21
C PHE A 101 7.15 -19.41 24.67
N LEU A 102 8.27 -18.73 24.45
CA LEU A 102 8.30 -17.39 23.88
C LEU A 102 8.76 -17.47 22.43
N VAL A 103 8.09 -16.78 21.53
CA VAL A 103 8.53 -16.53 20.14
C VAL A 103 8.91 -15.07 20.04
N ILE A 104 10.06 -14.77 19.44
CA ILE A 104 10.52 -13.39 19.21
C ILE A 104 11.12 -13.23 17.83
N SER A 105 10.76 -12.14 17.17
CA SER A 105 11.31 -11.81 15.85
C SER A 105 12.76 -11.39 15.96
N GLY A 106 13.64 -11.96 15.12
CA GLY A 106 15.08 -11.74 15.13
C GLY A 106 15.54 -10.43 14.48
N ASP A 107 14.62 -9.56 14.10
CA ASP A 107 14.86 -8.39 13.27
C ASP A 107 14.36 -7.08 13.89
N SER A 108 13.98 -7.09 15.15
CA SER A 108 13.54 -5.91 15.90
C SER A 108 14.50 -5.55 17.04
N VAL A 109 14.60 -4.26 17.33
CA VAL A 109 15.31 -3.75 18.51
C VAL A 109 14.25 -3.37 19.55
N THR A 110 14.38 -3.95 20.76
CA THR A 110 13.40 -3.71 21.83
C THR A 110 14.03 -3.90 23.21
N ASP A 111 13.43 -3.27 24.22
CA ASP A 111 13.82 -3.40 25.64
C ASP A 111 12.62 -3.78 26.55
N PHE A 112 11.60 -4.39 26.00
CA PHE A 112 10.39 -4.79 26.73
C PHE A 112 10.67 -5.66 27.96
N ASP A 113 9.87 -5.48 28.99
CA ASP A 113 9.82 -6.39 30.15
C ASP A 113 9.06 -7.67 29.78
N LEU A 114 9.83 -8.67 29.32
CA LEU A 114 9.27 -9.97 28.94
C LEU A 114 8.76 -10.76 30.14
N LYS A 115 9.29 -10.52 31.37
CA LYS A 115 8.77 -11.16 32.57
C LYS A 115 7.34 -10.72 32.88
N ALA A 116 7.08 -9.42 32.79
CA ALA A 116 5.73 -8.89 32.99
C ALA A 116 4.74 -9.46 31.95
N ALA A 117 5.16 -9.59 30.70
CA ALA A 117 4.33 -10.20 29.65
C ALA A 117 4.05 -11.69 29.92
N ILE A 118 5.03 -12.46 30.40
CA ILE A 118 4.87 -13.87 30.77
C ILE A 118 3.96 -14.02 32.00
N GLU A 119 4.08 -13.15 32.99
CA GLU A 119 3.20 -13.15 34.15
C GLU A 119 1.76 -12.83 33.77
N TYR A 120 1.56 -11.84 32.89
CA TYR A 120 0.25 -11.50 32.34
C TYR A 120 -0.38 -12.68 31.59
N HIS A 121 0.38 -13.37 30.73
CA HIS A 121 -0.07 -14.57 30.02
C HIS A 121 -0.61 -15.64 31.00
N LYS A 122 0.14 -15.93 32.08
CA LYS A 122 -0.26 -16.88 33.11
C LYS A 122 -1.51 -16.44 33.88
N GLN A 123 -1.58 -15.15 34.27
CA GLN A 123 -2.72 -14.59 35.01
C GLN A 123 -4.01 -14.65 34.19
N LYS A 124 -3.93 -14.44 32.89
CA LYS A 124 -5.08 -14.49 31.98
C LYS A 124 -5.48 -15.91 31.56
N GLY A 125 -4.65 -16.92 31.85
CA GLY A 125 -4.86 -18.28 31.34
C GLY A 125 -4.91 -18.33 29.82
N SER A 126 -4.08 -17.54 29.21
CA SER A 126 -4.07 -17.33 27.75
C SER A 126 -3.49 -18.53 27.01
N LYS A 127 -4.01 -18.85 25.83
CA LYS A 127 -3.37 -19.80 24.90
C LYS A 127 -2.33 -19.11 24.02
N ALA A 128 -2.58 -17.86 23.68
CA ALA A 128 -1.66 -17.02 22.92
C ALA A 128 -1.72 -15.59 23.43
N THR A 129 -0.60 -15.05 23.89
CA THR A 129 -0.47 -13.63 24.25
C THR A 129 0.46 -12.94 23.28
N LEU A 130 -0.06 -11.93 22.59
CA LEU A 130 0.70 -11.08 21.69
C LEU A 130 1.22 -9.88 22.48
N VAL A 131 2.54 -9.65 22.42
CA VAL A 131 3.13 -8.42 22.94
C VAL A 131 2.91 -7.32 21.91
N LEU A 132 2.23 -6.27 22.33
CA LEU A 132 1.78 -5.16 21.48
C LEU A 132 2.50 -3.88 21.88
N THR A 133 2.58 -2.95 20.93
CA THR A 133 3.03 -1.57 21.19
C THR A 133 2.22 -0.59 20.36
N ARG A 134 2.30 0.70 20.70
CA ARG A 134 1.63 1.77 19.94
C ARG A 134 2.61 2.42 18.99
N VAL A 135 2.19 2.58 17.74
CA VAL A 135 3.00 3.23 16.70
C VAL A 135 2.20 4.33 15.99
N PRO A 136 2.85 5.45 15.61
CA PRO A 136 2.16 6.54 14.92
C PRO A 136 1.61 6.17 13.55
N ASN A 137 2.23 5.20 12.87
CA ASN A 137 1.80 4.75 11.54
C ASN A 137 1.73 3.21 11.50
N PRO A 138 0.55 2.62 11.75
CA PRO A 138 0.39 1.18 11.88
C PRO A 138 0.25 0.41 10.54
N ILE A 139 0.22 1.08 9.38
CA ILE A 139 -0.07 0.47 8.06
C ILE A 139 0.86 -0.70 7.70
N GLU A 140 2.10 -0.64 8.14
CA GLU A 140 3.12 -1.65 7.80
C GLU A 140 3.06 -2.89 8.71
N PHE A 141 2.23 -2.87 9.74
CA PHE A 141 2.18 -3.87 10.80
C PHE A 141 0.83 -4.56 10.90
N GLY A 142 0.77 -5.63 11.69
CA GLY A 142 -0.48 -6.24 12.10
C GLY A 142 -1.16 -5.40 13.19
N VAL A 143 -2.33 -4.84 12.90
CA VAL A 143 -3.10 -4.03 13.85
C VAL A 143 -3.97 -4.94 14.71
N VAL A 144 -3.96 -4.71 16.02
CA VAL A 144 -4.69 -5.51 17.01
C VAL A 144 -5.67 -4.65 17.79
N ILE A 145 -6.90 -5.13 17.90
CA ILE A 145 -7.95 -4.51 18.73
C ILE A 145 -8.25 -5.44 19.90
N THR A 146 -8.15 -4.92 21.11
CA THR A 146 -8.48 -5.62 22.35
C THR A 146 -9.69 -4.98 23.02
N ASP A 147 -10.37 -5.75 23.88
CA ASP A 147 -11.31 -5.18 24.82
C ASP A 147 -10.61 -4.66 26.09
N ASP A 148 -11.40 -4.11 27.03
CA ASP A 148 -10.91 -3.55 28.30
C ASP A 148 -10.18 -4.59 29.19
N GLU A 149 -10.44 -5.88 28.99
CA GLU A 149 -9.76 -6.97 29.70
C GLU A 149 -8.47 -7.42 28.99
N GLY A 150 -8.16 -6.83 27.83
CA GLY A 150 -7.02 -7.17 26.99
C GLY A 150 -7.25 -8.36 26.06
N ARG A 151 -8.48 -8.92 25.97
CA ARG A 151 -8.77 -10.01 25.05
C ARG A 151 -8.82 -9.49 23.62
N ILE A 152 -8.13 -10.18 22.70
CA ILE A 152 -8.09 -9.80 21.29
C ILE A 152 -9.45 -10.06 20.65
N LYS A 153 -10.02 -9.01 20.06
CA LYS A 153 -11.31 -9.06 19.33
C LYS A 153 -11.10 -9.11 17.83
N ARG A 154 -10.05 -8.45 17.34
CA ARG A 154 -9.78 -8.37 15.91
C ARG A 154 -8.28 -8.25 15.65
N PHE A 155 -7.85 -8.90 14.61
CA PHE A 155 -6.48 -8.84 14.10
C PHE A 155 -6.53 -8.56 12.60
N LEU A 156 -5.76 -7.57 12.14
CA LEU A 156 -5.69 -7.15 10.74
C LEU A 156 -4.24 -7.04 10.32
N GLU A 157 -3.79 -7.98 9.50
CA GLU A 157 -2.40 -7.96 8.99
C GLU A 157 -2.24 -6.96 7.85
N LYS A 158 -1.41 -5.93 8.09
CA LYS A 158 -1.09 -4.86 7.12
C LYS A 158 -2.34 -4.27 6.45
N PRO A 159 -3.23 -3.67 7.23
CA PRO A 159 -4.47 -3.12 6.74
C PRO A 159 -4.24 -1.99 5.73
N SER A 160 -5.25 -1.71 4.91
CA SER A 160 -5.29 -0.45 4.16
C SER A 160 -5.49 0.73 5.13
N THR A 161 -5.18 1.96 4.69
CA THR A 161 -5.29 3.16 5.53
C THR A 161 -6.69 3.34 6.11
N SER A 162 -7.72 2.96 5.36
CA SER A 162 -9.12 3.05 5.76
C SER A 162 -9.58 1.96 6.73
N GLU A 163 -8.79 0.89 6.88
CA GLU A 163 -9.05 -0.22 7.82
C GLU A 163 -8.34 -0.04 9.17
N ILE A 164 -7.66 1.09 9.39
CA ILE A 164 -6.94 1.37 10.62
C ILE A 164 -7.94 1.86 11.67
N PHE A 165 -8.23 1.01 12.65
CA PHE A 165 -9.09 1.32 13.80
C PHE A 165 -8.33 1.41 15.13
N SER A 166 -7.00 1.23 15.11
CA SER A 166 -6.14 1.28 16.28
C SER A 166 -4.71 1.62 15.88
N ASP A 167 -3.97 2.24 16.78
CA ASP A 167 -2.52 2.48 16.68
C ASP A 167 -1.70 1.37 17.36
N THR A 168 -2.37 0.34 17.92
CA THR A 168 -1.76 -0.79 18.61
C THR A 168 -1.39 -1.88 17.61
N VAL A 169 -0.11 -2.25 17.59
CA VAL A 169 0.42 -3.19 16.60
C VAL A 169 1.09 -4.39 17.23
N ASN A 170 1.12 -5.46 16.46
CA ASN A 170 1.85 -6.69 16.75
C ASN A 170 3.36 -6.47 16.58
N THR A 171 4.12 -6.81 17.61
CA THR A 171 5.58 -6.61 17.65
C THR A 171 6.40 -7.81 17.16
N GLY A 172 5.74 -8.93 16.82
CA GLY A 172 6.44 -10.18 16.50
C GLY A 172 6.97 -10.92 17.73
N THR A 173 6.47 -10.56 18.93
CA THR A 173 6.80 -11.24 20.18
C THR A 173 5.55 -11.88 20.75
N TYR A 174 5.59 -13.19 21.02
CA TYR A 174 4.45 -13.99 21.46
C TYR A 174 4.80 -14.90 22.62
N ILE A 175 3.86 -15.09 23.55
CA ILE A 175 3.91 -16.15 24.56
C ILE A 175 2.80 -17.14 24.20
N LEU A 176 3.18 -18.39 23.96
CA LEU A 176 2.29 -19.41 23.40
C LEU A 176 2.30 -20.68 24.25
N GLU A 177 1.12 -21.29 24.34
CA GLU A 177 1.01 -22.66 24.83
C GLU A 177 1.25 -23.67 23.69
N PRO A 178 1.91 -24.81 23.93
CA PRO A 178 2.24 -25.78 22.86
C PRO A 178 1.05 -26.22 22.01
N GLU A 179 -0.12 -26.35 22.60
CA GLU A 179 -1.33 -26.83 21.91
C GLU A 179 -1.80 -25.92 20.77
N VAL A 180 -1.39 -24.66 20.76
CA VAL A 180 -1.76 -23.76 19.63
C VAL A 180 -1.10 -24.18 18.32
N LEU A 181 0.02 -24.88 18.41
CA LEU A 181 0.70 -25.40 17.22
C LEU A 181 -0.05 -26.57 16.58
N ASP A 182 -0.97 -27.23 17.28
CA ASP A 182 -1.78 -28.34 16.74
C ASP A 182 -2.77 -27.87 15.67
N TYR A 183 -3.06 -26.58 15.64
CA TYR A 183 -3.89 -25.97 14.60
C TYR A 183 -3.17 -25.80 13.25
N LEU A 184 -1.86 -25.96 13.21
CA LEU A 184 -1.03 -25.76 12.03
C LEU A 184 -0.67 -27.09 11.35
N PRO A 185 -0.66 -27.11 10.00
CA PRO A 185 -0.15 -28.25 9.25
C PRO A 185 1.36 -28.40 9.43
N THR A 186 1.87 -29.61 9.28
CA THR A 186 3.30 -29.93 9.37
C THR A 186 3.96 -29.80 8.01
N ASN A 187 5.15 -29.19 7.94
CA ASN A 187 5.92 -28.97 6.71
C ASN A 187 5.22 -28.15 5.63
N GLU A 188 4.31 -27.25 6.02
CA GLU A 188 3.64 -26.30 5.11
C GLU A 188 3.96 -24.88 5.52
N GLU A 189 3.99 -23.98 4.53
CA GLU A 189 4.16 -22.55 4.78
C GLU A 189 2.97 -22.02 5.56
N SER A 190 3.22 -21.47 6.75
CA SER A 190 2.19 -20.89 7.62
C SER A 190 2.70 -19.64 8.32
N ASP A 191 1.84 -18.66 8.49
CA ASP A 191 2.14 -17.37 9.12
C ASP A 191 1.30 -17.17 10.40
N PHE A 192 1.91 -16.67 11.47
CA PHE A 192 1.19 -16.39 12.70
C PHE A 192 0.01 -15.44 12.47
N SER A 193 0.24 -14.39 11.73
CA SER A 193 -0.70 -13.29 11.55
C SER A 193 -1.82 -13.59 10.55
N LYS A 194 -1.54 -14.43 9.55
CA LYS A 194 -2.50 -14.74 8.48
C LYS A 194 -3.26 -16.03 8.72
N ASP A 195 -2.59 -17.01 9.35
CA ASP A 195 -3.14 -18.35 9.45
C ASP A 195 -3.50 -18.70 10.90
N LEU A 196 -2.55 -18.64 11.85
CA LEU A 196 -2.80 -19.11 13.21
C LEU A 196 -3.72 -18.18 14.01
N PHE A 197 -3.40 -16.89 14.11
CA PHE A 197 -4.19 -16.00 14.97
C PHE A 197 -5.63 -15.81 14.52
N PRO A 198 -5.93 -15.66 13.22
CA PRO A 198 -7.31 -15.66 12.74
C PRO A 198 -8.06 -16.95 13.08
N LEU A 199 -7.40 -18.11 12.93
CA LEU A 199 -7.99 -19.40 13.25
C LEU A 199 -8.29 -19.56 14.75
N LEU A 200 -7.37 -19.13 15.62
CA LEU A 200 -7.60 -19.15 17.08
C LEU A 200 -8.77 -18.22 17.48
N LEU A 201 -8.88 -17.06 16.84
CA LEU A 201 -10.02 -16.14 17.06
C LEU A 201 -11.34 -16.76 16.60
N GLU A 202 -11.38 -17.40 15.43
CA GLU A 202 -12.56 -18.10 14.92
C GLU A 202 -12.99 -19.23 15.85
N LYS A 203 -12.05 -19.98 16.41
CA LYS A 203 -12.29 -21.06 17.38
C LYS A 203 -12.69 -20.55 18.77
N GLY A 204 -12.56 -19.25 19.03
CA GLY A 204 -12.87 -18.64 20.32
C GLY A 204 -11.83 -18.92 21.41
N GLU A 205 -10.62 -19.34 21.03
CA GLU A 205 -9.54 -19.60 21.96
C GLU A 205 -9.15 -18.33 22.74
N PRO A 206 -8.70 -18.45 24.00
CA PRO A 206 -8.34 -17.30 24.82
C PRO A 206 -7.05 -16.66 24.34
N MET A 207 -7.18 -15.62 23.53
CA MET A 207 -6.09 -14.79 23.03
C MET A 207 -6.11 -13.41 23.67
N PHE A 208 -4.97 -12.96 24.15
CA PHE A 208 -4.81 -11.67 24.80
C PHE A 208 -3.69 -10.84 24.18
N GLY A 209 -3.85 -9.53 24.22
CA GLY A 209 -2.84 -8.56 23.89
C GLY A 209 -2.27 -7.93 25.15
N TYR A 210 -0.94 -7.94 25.29
CA TYR A 210 -0.21 -7.23 26.32
C TYR A 210 0.45 -6.01 25.72
N VAL A 211 -0.05 -4.81 26.00
CA VAL A 211 0.58 -3.57 25.54
C VAL A 211 1.78 -3.31 26.43
N ALA A 212 2.97 -3.50 25.87
CA ALA A 212 4.24 -3.33 26.58
C ALA A 212 4.66 -1.86 26.57
N ASP A 213 5.16 -1.41 27.72
CA ASP A 213 5.93 -0.18 27.83
C ASP A 213 7.39 -0.44 27.43
N GLY A 214 8.03 0.53 26.80
CA GLY A 214 9.42 0.45 26.36
C GLY A 214 9.58 0.80 24.88
N TYR A 215 10.81 0.63 24.40
CA TYR A 215 11.15 0.91 23.01
C TYR A 215 10.94 -0.33 22.14
N TRP A 216 10.43 -0.10 20.93
CA TRP A 216 10.36 -1.12 19.89
C TRP A 216 10.55 -0.49 18.50
N CYS A 217 11.39 -1.10 17.69
CA CYS A 217 11.62 -0.73 16.30
C CYS A 217 11.80 -2.00 15.45
N ASP A 218 10.90 -2.22 14.49
CA ASP A 218 11.17 -3.19 13.41
C ASP A 218 12.17 -2.59 12.43
N VAL A 219 13.37 -3.17 12.36
CA VAL A 219 14.42 -2.77 11.42
C VAL A 219 14.07 -3.29 10.02
N GLY A 220 12.89 -2.91 9.52
CA GLY A 220 12.32 -3.40 8.27
C GLY A 220 12.92 -2.79 7.00
N HIS A 221 13.47 -1.59 7.06
CA HIS A 221 14.01 -0.84 5.93
C HIS A 221 15.17 0.07 6.36
N LEU A 222 15.89 0.63 5.39
CA LEU A 222 17.13 1.41 5.63
C LEU A 222 16.92 2.65 6.52
N GLU A 223 15.76 3.26 6.49
CA GLU A 223 15.44 4.42 7.33
C GLU A 223 15.25 3.97 8.79
N ALA A 224 14.43 2.93 9.04
CA ALA A 224 14.26 2.33 10.36
C ALA A 224 15.59 1.82 10.92
N TYR A 225 16.46 1.27 10.07
CA TYR A 225 17.81 0.88 10.46
C TYR A 225 18.62 2.07 11.00
N ARG A 226 18.61 3.21 10.30
CA ARG A 226 19.33 4.41 10.78
C ARG A 226 18.70 4.99 12.04
N GLU A 227 17.36 5.02 12.11
CA GLU A 227 16.64 5.47 13.30
C GLU A 227 16.99 4.61 14.52
N ALA A 228 16.95 3.28 14.40
CA ALA A 228 17.32 2.36 15.48
C ALA A 228 18.78 2.57 15.95
N GLN A 229 19.72 2.84 15.04
CA GLN A 229 21.10 3.20 15.39
C GLN A 229 21.16 4.47 16.24
N TYR A 230 20.48 5.53 15.77
CA TYR A 230 20.51 6.82 16.47
C TYR A 230 19.78 6.77 17.80
N ASP A 231 18.64 6.08 17.86
CA ASP A 231 17.88 5.93 19.10
C ASP A 231 18.67 5.13 20.14
N ALA A 232 19.35 4.07 19.71
CA ALA A 232 20.23 3.30 20.58
C ALA A 232 21.43 4.14 21.06
N LEU A 233 22.06 4.92 20.17
CA LEU A 233 23.18 5.78 20.53
C LEU A 233 22.77 6.90 21.49
N HIS A 234 21.53 7.43 21.38
CA HIS A 234 20.96 8.43 22.30
C HIS A 234 20.30 7.82 23.55
N ARG A 235 20.51 6.53 23.83
CA ARG A 235 19.99 5.84 25.02
C ARG A 235 18.45 5.81 25.13
N LYS A 236 17.73 5.93 24.00
CA LYS A 236 16.27 5.78 23.99
C LYS A 236 15.80 4.34 24.15
N VAL A 237 16.70 3.39 23.95
CA VAL A 237 16.49 1.96 24.15
C VAL A 237 17.61 1.39 25.01
N VAL A 238 17.27 0.47 25.90
CA VAL A 238 18.24 -0.19 26.77
C VAL A 238 18.93 -1.34 26.05
N VAL A 239 20.13 -1.06 25.53
CA VAL A 239 21.01 -2.05 24.87
C VAL A 239 22.37 -2.12 25.52
N ASP A 240 23.11 -3.20 25.25
CA ASP A 240 24.49 -3.35 25.70
C ASP A 240 25.44 -2.73 24.66
N TYR A 241 26.21 -1.74 25.07
CA TYR A 241 27.20 -1.10 24.19
C TYR A 241 28.42 -2.01 23.97
N ALA A 242 28.92 -1.99 22.72
CA ALA A 242 30.04 -2.85 22.34
C ALA A 242 31.38 -2.43 22.98
N TYR A 243 31.53 -1.15 23.33
CA TYR A 243 32.79 -0.58 23.81
C TYR A 243 32.59 0.21 25.10
N PRO A 244 33.68 0.43 25.89
CA PRO A 244 33.59 1.25 27.08
C PRO A 244 33.33 2.71 26.77
N GLU A 245 32.59 3.39 27.63
CA GLU A 245 32.40 4.84 27.62
C GLU A 245 33.68 5.52 28.14
N THR A 246 34.38 6.26 27.29
CA THR A 246 35.64 6.96 27.61
C THR A 246 35.43 8.38 28.08
N SER A 247 34.35 9.02 27.64
CA SER A 247 33.84 10.31 28.11
C SER A 247 32.32 10.34 27.92
N PRO A 248 31.56 11.27 28.51
CA PRO A 248 30.09 11.29 28.41
C PRO A 248 29.60 11.14 26.96
N ASP A 249 28.82 10.10 26.72
CA ASP A 249 28.25 9.72 25.41
C ASP A 249 29.30 9.51 24.29
N VAL A 250 30.55 9.14 24.65
CA VAL A 250 31.58 8.74 23.69
C VAL A 250 32.13 7.36 24.07
N TRP A 251 31.97 6.40 23.16
CA TRP A 251 32.46 5.03 23.31
C TRP A 251 33.60 4.77 22.34
N ILE A 252 34.73 4.31 22.83
CA ILE A 252 35.91 4.05 22.02
C ILE A 252 36.46 2.65 22.35
N GLY A 253 36.63 1.85 21.30
CA GLY A 253 37.20 0.51 21.40
C GLY A 253 38.72 0.50 21.55
N ASP A 254 39.25 -0.69 21.82
CA ASP A 254 40.66 -0.93 22.08
C ASP A 254 41.56 -0.67 20.87
N ASN A 255 42.81 -0.26 21.07
CA ASN A 255 43.85 -0.03 20.07
C ASN A 255 43.47 1.03 18.98
N THR A 256 42.51 1.88 19.24
CA THR A 256 42.07 2.94 18.31
C THR A 256 42.98 4.15 18.46
N GLN A 257 43.50 4.64 17.34
CA GLN A 257 44.39 5.76 17.24
C GLN A 257 43.66 6.98 16.68
N ILE A 258 43.53 8.01 17.49
CA ILE A 258 42.86 9.28 17.14
C ILE A 258 43.88 10.41 17.22
N ASP A 259 44.01 11.17 16.12
CA ASP A 259 44.91 12.34 16.10
C ASP A 259 44.42 13.37 17.12
N PRO A 260 45.30 14.03 17.89
CA PRO A 260 44.87 15.02 18.89
C PRO A 260 44.09 16.22 18.36
N THR A 261 44.12 16.45 17.06
CA THR A 261 43.38 17.55 16.42
C THR A 261 41.98 17.20 15.98
N VAL A 262 41.55 15.94 16.19
CA VAL A 262 40.17 15.45 15.87
C VAL A 262 39.18 16.11 16.82
N GLN A 263 38.07 16.56 16.27
CA GLN A 263 36.92 17.08 17.04
C GLN A 263 35.84 16.02 17.12
N ILE A 264 35.40 15.69 18.34
CA ILE A 264 34.35 14.69 18.61
C ILE A 264 33.19 15.42 19.30
N HIS A 265 32.01 15.41 18.64
CA HIS A 265 30.76 15.98 19.18
C HIS A 265 29.82 14.84 19.59
N PRO A 266 29.65 14.57 20.90
CA PRO A 266 28.81 13.47 21.38
C PRO A 266 27.33 13.55 20.94
N PRO A 267 26.59 12.40 20.82
CA PRO A 267 27.07 11.05 21.08
C PRO A 267 27.81 10.45 19.85
N VAL A 268 28.92 9.73 20.11
CA VAL A 268 29.76 9.09 19.08
C VAL A 268 30.25 7.72 19.54
N MET A 269 30.21 6.72 18.66
CA MET A 269 30.79 5.39 18.89
C MET A 269 31.88 5.08 17.87
N ILE A 270 33.05 4.62 18.35
CA ILE A 270 34.21 4.25 17.53
C ILE A 270 34.68 2.84 17.95
N GLY A 271 34.83 1.96 16.98
CA GLY A 271 35.22 0.57 17.18
C GLY A 271 36.69 0.38 17.51
N ASN A 272 37.09 -0.91 17.59
CA ASN A 272 38.47 -1.33 17.85
C ASN A 272 39.37 -1.13 16.64
N ASN A 273 40.69 -0.92 16.90
CA ASN A 273 41.73 -0.86 15.87
C ASN A 273 41.48 0.18 14.78
N CYS A 274 40.78 1.25 15.09
CA CYS A 274 40.51 2.34 14.14
C CYS A 274 41.69 3.34 14.05
N ARG A 275 41.77 4.04 12.93
CA ARG A 275 42.70 5.17 12.72
C ARG A 275 41.93 6.37 12.22
N ILE A 276 42.01 7.50 12.93
CA ILE A 276 41.34 8.74 12.57
C ILE A 276 42.39 9.85 12.38
N GLY A 277 42.46 10.36 11.17
CA GLY A 277 43.45 11.37 10.74
C GLY A 277 43.17 12.75 11.29
N ALA A 278 44.20 13.59 11.15
CA ALA A 278 44.19 14.95 11.72
C ALA A 278 43.07 15.84 11.19
N ARG A 279 42.55 16.74 12.03
CA ARG A 279 41.52 17.76 11.76
C ARG A 279 40.20 17.19 11.29
N THR A 280 39.96 15.91 11.45
CA THR A 280 38.67 15.27 11.15
C THR A 280 37.65 15.67 12.19
N VAL A 281 36.40 15.88 11.75
CA VAL A 281 35.25 16.23 12.59
C VAL A 281 34.27 15.06 12.62
N LEU A 282 33.98 14.55 13.83
CA LEU A 282 32.98 13.53 14.09
C LEU A 282 31.81 14.17 14.79
N GLU A 283 30.73 14.40 14.04
CA GLU A 283 29.48 15.01 14.58
C GLU A 283 28.63 13.98 15.30
N ALA A 284 27.75 14.48 16.17
CA ALA A 284 26.80 13.69 16.94
C ALA A 284 26.00 12.71 16.06
N GLY A 285 25.85 11.47 16.53
CA GLY A 285 25.18 10.40 15.78
C GLY A 285 26.12 9.58 14.87
N THR A 286 27.41 9.79 14.95
CA THR A 286 28.41 9.03 14.18
C THR A 286 28.68 7.67 14.85
N VAL A 287 28.54 6.59 14.05
CA VAL A 287 28.87 5.21 14.48
C VAL A 287 29.92 4.62 13.55
N ILE A 288 31.05 4.20 14.11
CA ILE A 288 32.20 3.65 13.38
C ILE A 288 32.48 2.23 13.90
N GLY A 289 32.52 1.27 12.99
CA GLY A 289 32.85 -0.13 13.26
C GLY A 289 34.34 -0.38 13.53
N ASP A 290 34.70 -1.66 13.62
CA ASP A 290 36.09 -2.08 13.86
C ASP A 290 36.96 -1.97 12.61
N ASN A 291 38.26 -1.75 12.80
CA ASN A 291 39.27 -1.73 11.72
C ASN A 291 39.00 -0.69 10.65
N VAL A 292 38.35 0.42 10.98
CA VAL A 292 38.05 1.51 10.07
C VAL A 292 39.20 2.50 10.02
N THR A 293 39.51 2.95 8.81
CA THR A 293 40.51 4.02 8.58
C THR A 293 39.83 5.25 8.03
N ILE A 294 39.98 6.40 8.70
CA ILE A 294 39.48 7.70 8.27
C ILE A 294 40.70 8.64 8.07
N GLY A 295 40.77 9.27 6.91
CA GLY A 295 41.79 10.20 6.50
C GLY A 295 41.73 11.54 7.26
N CYS A 296 42.55 12.49 6.81
CA CYS A 296 42.62 13.83 7.38
C CYS A 296 41.50 14.74 6.80
N ASP A 297 41.13 15.78 7.58
CA ASP A 297 40.16 16.80 7.16
C ASP A 297 38.78 16.25 6.71
N ALA A 298 38.41 15.06 7.15
CA ALA A 298 37.11 14.48 6.87
C ALA A 298 36.02 15.09 7.76
N ASP A 299 34.82 15.28 7.20
CA ASP A 299 33.64 15.83 7.91
C ASP A 299 32.50 14.78 7.91
N LEU A 300 32.28 14.20 9.10
CA LEU A 300 31.39 13.07 9.29
C LEU A 300 30.19 13.44 10.15
N LYS A 301 29.03 13.63 9.54
CA LYS A 301 27.79 13.96 10.22
C LYS A 301 26.79 12.82 10.15
N ARG A 302 26.63 12.08 11.28
CA ARG A 302 25.71 10.97 11.45
C ARG A 302 25.91 9.78 10.46
N PRO A 303 27.13 9.46 9.98
CA PRO A 303 27.29 8.26 9.18
C PRO A 303 27.30 7.01 10.07
N ILE A 304 26.90 5.89 9.47
CA ILE A 304 27.07 4.55 10.03
C ILE A 304 28.09 3.82 9.17
N ILE A 305 29.28 3.59 9.70
CA ILE A 305 30.42 3.02 8.99
C ILE A 305 30.69 1.64 9.55
N TRP A 306 30.58 0.61 8.74
CA TRP A 306 30.80 -0.77 9.15
C TRP A 306 32.29 -1.14 9.12
N ASN A 307 32.58 -2.31 9.71
CA ASN A 307 33.93 -2.82 9.90
C ASN A 307 34.75 -2.85 8.61
N GLY A 308 36.03 -2.46 8.73
CA GLY A 308 36.99 -2.52 7.63
C GLY A 308 36.78 -1.51 6.51
N ALA A 309 35.88 -0.56 6.66
CA ALA A 309 35.69 0.50 5.66
C ALA A 309 36.88 1.49 5.66
N ILE A 310 37.10 2.11 4.52
CA ILE A 310 38.17 3.11 4.32
C ILE A 310 37.53 4.40 3.83
N VAL A 311 37.75 5.48 4.57
CA VAL A 311 37.33 6.84 4.21
C VAL A 311 38.57 7.69 3.99
N GLY A 312 38.74 8.26 2.80
CA GLY A 312 39.87 9.07 2.42
C GLY A 312 39.91 10.47 3.05
N ASP A 313 40.87 11.26 2.65
CA ASP A 313 41.05 12.64 3.10
C ASP A 313 39.96 13.54 2.52
N GLU A 314 39.58 14.60 3.25
CA GLU A 314 38.63 15.60 2.79
C GLU A 314 37.25 15.02 2.34
N VAL A 315 36.87 13.85 2.85
CA VAL A 315 35.58 13.19 2.54
C VAL A 315 34.47 13.79 3.37
N HIS A 316 33.31 13.98 2.75
CA HIS A 316 32.08 14.44 3.43
C HIS A 316 31.03 13.34 3.46
N LEU A 317 30.69 12.85 4.66
CA LEU A 317 29.61 11.89 4.86
C LEU A 317 28.44 12.53 5.62
N ARG A 318 27.22 12.39 5.10
CA ARG A 318 25.99 12.96 5.67
C ARG A 318 24.92 11.89 5.82
N ALA A 319 24.60 11.50 7.06
CA ALA A 319 23.53 10.56 7.42
C ALA A 319 23.41 9.37 6.45
N CYS A 320 24.54 8.80 6.07
CA CYS A 320 24.67 7.71 5.10
C CYS A 320 25.16 6.44 5.79
N SER A 321 25.10 5.29 5.07
CA SER A 321 25.62 4.01 5.55
C SER A 321 26.73 3.53 4.61
N ILE A 322 27.88 3.24 5.18
CA ILE A 322 29.04 2.70 4.48
C ILE A 322 29.23 1.26 4.96
N ALA A 323 28.96 0.28 4.11
CA ALA A 323 28.99 -1.12 4.48
C ALA A 323 30.42 -1.67 4.60
N ARG A 324 30.53 -2.92 5.06
CA ARG A 324 31.78 -3.61 5.37
C ARG A 324 32.76 -3.56 4.19
N GLY A 325 33.99 -3.12 4.45
CA GLY A 325 35.07 -3.10 3.49
C GLY A 325 34.87 -2.15 2.30
N ALA A 326 33.86 -1.30 2.35
CA ALA A 326 33.66 -0.30 1.32
C ALA A 326 34.69 0.82 1.43
N ARG A 327 35.03 1.41 0.29
CA ARG A 327 36.03 2.46 0.18
C ARG A 327 35.40 3.73 -0.39
N VAL A 328 35.64 4.86 0.28
CA VAL A 328 35.28 6.20 -0.19
C VAL A 328 36.53 7.01 -0.32
N ASP A 329 36.94 7.30 -1.55
CA ASP A 329 38.20 7.95 -1.82
C ASP A 329 38.13 9.48 -1.58
N ARG A 330 39.29 10.13 -1.65
CA ARG A 330 39.52 11.51 -1.29
C ARG A 330 38.55 12.50 -1.96
N ARG A 331 38.12 13.54 -1.18
CA ARG A 331 37.19 14.62 -1.63
C ARG A 331 35.84 14.16 -2.16
N SER A 332 35.42 12.94 -1.85
CA SER A 332 34.12 12.44 -2.24
C SER A 332 33.02 12.86 -1.27
N HIS A 333 31.79 12.95 -1.77
CA HIS A 333 30.60 13.31 -1.01
C HIS A 333 29.58 12.19 -1.04
N VAL A 334 29.16 11.69 0.13
CA VAL A 334 28.05 10.73 0.25
C VAL A 334 26.93 11.35 1.08
N LEU A 335 25.81 11.61 0.42
CA LEU A 335 24.73 12.42 0.99
C LEU A 335 23.68 11.59 1.72
N GLU A 336 22.68 12.27 2.30
CA GLU A 336 21.71 11.74 3.24
C GLU A 336 20.96 10.51 2.69
N GLY A 337 20.89 9.47 3.50
CA GLY A 337 20.17 8.27 3.15
C GLY A 337 20.86 7.35 2.15
N ALA A 338 21.99 7.78 1.55
CA ALA A 338 22.74 6.95 0.64
C ALA A 338 23.36 5.73 1.35
N VAL A 339 23.45 4.60 0.65
CA VAL A 339 24.04 3.36 1.15
C VAL A 339 25.08 2.83 0.18
N ILE A 340 26.31 2.72 0.63
CA ILE A 340 27.39 2.11 -0.13
C ILE A 340 27.51 0.65 0.31
N GLY A 341 27.22 -0.27 -0.61
CA GLY A 341 27.23 -1.70 -0.37
C GLY A 341 28.62 -2.27 -0.08
N PRO A 342 28.68 -3.50 0.47
CA PRO A 342 29.95 -4.14 0.82
C PRO A 342 30.95 -4.17 -0.34
N LEU A 343 32.23 -3.94 -0.02
CA LEU A 343 33.37 -4.02 -0.97
C LEU A 343 33.24 -3.09 -2.20
N SER A 344 32.39 -2.07 -2.13
CA SER A 344 32.26 -1.10 -3.21
C SER A 344 33.23 0.06 -3.04
N THR A 345 33.64 0.66 -4.17
CA THR A 345 34.54 1.80 -4.18
C THR A 345 33.87 3.03 -4.77
N VAL A 346 33.90 4.13 -4.03
CA VAL A 346 33.53 5.47 -4.51
C VAL A 346 34.82 6.19 -4.85
N GLY A 347 35.02 6.48 -6.14
CA GLY A 347 36.25 7.11 -6.64
C GLY A 347 36.42 8.56 -6.17
N GLU A 348 37.64 9.08 -6.32
CA GLU A 348 38.00 10.43 -5.87
C GLU A 348 37.07 11.51 -6.47
N GLU A 349 36.70 12.52 -5.67
CA GLU A 349 35.79 13.61 -6.06
C GLU A 349 34.40 13.17 -6.55
N ALA A 350 34.00 11.92 -6.34
CA ALA A 350 32.69 11.46 -6.72
C ALA A 350 31.60 11.95 -5.75
N GLN A 351 30.40 12.17 -6.27
CA GLN A 351 29.24 12.61 -5.50
C GLN A 351 28.12 11.59 -5.56
N ILE A 352 27.67 11.11 -4.42
CA ILE A 352 26.54 10.20 -4.28
C ILE A 352 25.34 10.99 -3.74
N SER A 353 24.30 11.09 -4.55
CA SER A 353 23.08 11.85 -4.23
C SER A 353 22.28 11.22 -3.10
N PRO A 354 21.38 11.97 -2.43
CA PRO A 354 20.57 11.47 -1.33
C PRO A 354 19.76 10.23 -1.73
N GLY A 355 19.70 9.25 -0.81
CA GLY A 355 18.92 8.03 -0.97
C GLY A 355 19.44 7.00 -1.96
N VAL A 356 20.55 7.29 -2.66
CA VAL A 356 21.14 6.37 -3.64
C VAL A 356 21.69 5.12 -2.96
N ARG A 357 21.44 3.96 -3.56
CA ARG A 357 21.92 2.66 -3.13
C ARG A 357 22.92 2.10 -4.12
N VAL A 358 24.08 1.75 -3.61
CA VAL A 358 25.15 1.10 -4.37
C VAL A 358 25.24 -0.36 -3.91
N TRP A 359 25.04 -1.30 -4.84
CA TRP A 359 25.12 -2.74 -4.55
C TRP A 359 26.54 -3.20 -4.28
N PRO A 360 26.76 -4.41 -3.70
CA PRO A 360 28.10 -4.90 -3.39
C PRO A 360 29.05 -4.94 -4.59
N SER A 361 30.34 -4.73 -4.31
CA SER A 361 31.44 -4.85 -5.29
C SER A 361 31.28 -3.94 -6.53
N LYS A 362 30.66 -2.77 -6.37
CA LYS A 362 30.56 -1.77 -7.44
C LYS A 362 31.72 -0.79 -7.39
N GLN A 363 32.05 -0.26 -8.55
CA GLN A 363 33.06 0.80 -8.70
C GLN A 363 32.42 2.04 -9.29
N ILE A 364 32.52 3.17 -8.61
CA ILE A 364 32.06 4.47 -9.09
C ILE A 364 33.34 5.23 -9.51
N GLU A 365 33.34 5.69 -10.73
CA GLU A 365 34.52 6.40 -11.31
C GLU A 365 34.76 7.73 -10.60
N SER A 366 36.04 8.16 -10.59
CA SER A 366 36.41 9.44 -10.01
C SER A 366 35.73 10.60 -10.73
N GLY A 367 35.21 11.59 -9.93
CA GLY A 367 34.49 12.73 -10.44
C GLY A 367 33.07 12.44 -10.90
N ALA A 368 32.58 11.20 -10.80
CA ALA A 368 31.22 10.84 -11.22
C ALA A 368 30.18 11.35 -10.22
N THR A 369 29.04 11.81 -10.74
CA THR A 369 27.85 12.10 -9.93
C THR A 369 26.82 11.00 -10.12
N LEU A 370 26.52 10.25 -9.03
CA LEU A 370 25.55 9.16 -9.04
C LEU A 370 24.24 9.61 -8.42
N ASN A 371 23.19 9.72 -9.24
CA ASN A 371 21.83 10.14 -8.84
C ASN A 371 20.81 9.02 -8.96
N ILE A 372 21.25 7.83 -9.36
CA ILE A 372 20.41 6.64 -9.50
C ILE A 372 21.04 5.48 -8.72
N ASN A 373 20.23 4.51 -8.34
CA ASN A 373 20.76 3.30 -7.68
C ASN A 373 21.65 2.52 -8.64
N LEU A 374 22.85 2.17 -8.18
CA LEU A 374 23.79 1.36 -8.96
C LEU A 374 23.51 -0.14 -8.72
N ILE A 375 22.40 -0.60 -9.28
CA ILE A 375 21.96 -2.00 -9.26
C ILE A 375 21.89 -2.51 -10.69
N TRP A 376 20.97 -2.06 -11.43
CA TRP A 376 20.70 -2.30 -12.85
C TRP A 376 19.91 -1.14 -13.49
N GLY A 377 19.64 -0.06 -12.76
CA GLY A 377 18.86 1.12 -13.16
C GLY A 377 17.57 1.29 -12.39
N ASN A 378 17.39 2.49 -11.88
CA ASN A 378 16.21 3.25 -11.48
C ASN A 378 15.57 3.14 -10.08
N THR A 379 15.11 4.33 -9.65
CA THR A 379 14.62 4.84 -8.38
C THR A 379 13.57 3.99 -7.67
N ALA A 380 13.70 3.83 -6.35
CA ALA A 380 12.76 3.17 -5.48
C ALA A 380 11.70 4.14 -4.94
N GLN A 381 10.42 3.96 -5.29
CA GLN A 381 9.29 4.48 -4.52
C GLN A 381 8.98 3.54 -3.34
N ARG A 382 8.46 4.09 -2.22
CA ARG A 382 8.19 3.35 -0.97
C ARG A 382 7.12 2.27 -1.14
N ASN A 383 6.07 2.54 -1.91
CA ASN A 383 5.05 1.60 -2.38
C ASN A 383 4.91 1.75 -3.88
N LEU A 384 4.90 0.63 -4.57
CA LEU A 384 4.75 0.63 -6.02
C LEU A 384 3.29 0.91 -6.42
N PHE A 385 2.35 0.30 -5.69
CA PHE A 385 0.92 0.43 -5.95
C PHE A 385 0.26 1.50 -5.08
N GLY A 386 -0.54 2.36 -5.73
CA GLY A 386 -1.48 3.30 -5.11
C GLY A 386 -2.90 2.72 -5.01
N GLN A 387 -3.91 3.60 -5.10
CA GLN A 387 -5.33 3.19 -5.02
C GLN A 387 -5.82 2.40 -6.24
N ARG A 388 -5.31 2.70 -7.44
CA ARG A 388 -5.76 2.11 -8.72
C ARG A 388 -4.66 1.43 -9.52
N GLY A 389 -3.47 1.26 -8.97
CA GLY A 389 -2.33 0.72 -9.68
C GLY A 389 -1.05 1.50 -9.44
N VAL A 390 -0.11 1.43 -10.38
CA VAL A 390 1.20 2.09 -10.29
C VAL A 390 1.15 3.42 -11.00
N ALA A 391 1.40 4.52 -10.28
CA ALA A 391 1.39 5.87 -10.82
C ALA A 391 2.70 6.60 -10.57
N GLY A 392 3.12 7.45 -11.51
CA GLY A 392 4.31 8.28 -11.37
C GLY A 392 4.43 9.30 -12.49
N LEU A 393 5.32 10.30 -12.33
CA LEU A 393 5.61 11.29 -13.37
C LEU A 393 6.07 10.61 -14.65
N ALA A 394 5.47 11.01 -15.76
CA ALA A 394 5.75 10.45 -17.08
C ALA A 394 7.21 10.66 -17.47
N ASN A 395 7.89 9.59 -17.86
CA ASN A 395 9.30 9.58 -18.32
C ASN A 395 10.32 10.13 -17.28
N ILE A 396 9.90 10.22 -16.02
CA ILE A 396 10.77 10.58 -14.88
C ILE A 396 10.72 9.44 -13.86
N ASP A 397 9.54 9.17 -13.29
CA ASP A 397 9.32 8.03 -12.39
C ASP A 397 8.96 6.77 -13.19
N ILE A 398 8.05 6.92 -14.16
CA ILE A 398 7.64 5.83 -15.07
C ILE A 398 8.44 5.92 -16.37
N THR A 399 9.68 5.43 -16.32
CA THR A 399 10.59 5.35 -17.48
C THR A 399 10.39 4.02 -18.23
N PRO A 400 10.95 3.87 -19.45
CA PRO A 400 10.97 2.59 -20.16
C PRO A 400 11.58 1.45 -19.34
N GLU A 401 12.70 1.71 -18.64
CA GLU A 401 13.41 0.73 -17.82
C GLU A 401 12.55 0.28 -16.62
N PHE A 402 11.91 1.25 -15.96
CA PHE A 402 10.94 0.97 -14.90
C PHE A 402 9.83 0.05 -15.41
N ALA A 403 9.24 0.38 -16.55
CA ALA A 403 8.14 -0.37 -17.14
C ALA A 403 8.57 -1.79 -17.57
N VAL A 404 9.77 -1.97 -18.15
CA VAL A 404 10.33 -3.30 -18.46
C VAL A 404 10.45 -4.14 -17.19
N LYS A 405 11.01 -3.57 -16.12
CA LYS A 405 11.17 -4.25 -14.84
C LYS A 405 9.82 -4.59 -14.19
N LEU A 406 8.86 -3.67 -14.23
CA LEU A 406 7.51 -3.89 -13.73
C LEU A 406 6.77 -5.00 -14.49
N GLY A 407 6.90 -5.01 -15.83
CA GLY A 407 6.33 -6.07 -16.67
C GLY A 407 6.94 -7.44 -16.34
N ALA A 408 8.26 -7.51 -16.17
CA ALA A 408 8.95 -8.72 -15.77
C ALA A 408 8.55 -9.18 -14.36
N ALA A 409 8.38 -8.23 -13.42
CA ALA A 409 7.93 -8.54 -12.06
C ALA A 409 6.52 -9.12 -12.04
N TYR A 410 5.57 -8.48 -12.74
CA TYR A 410 4.21 -9.02 -12.88
C TYR A 410 4.20 -10.38 -13.54
N GLY A 411 4.89 -10.53 -14.69
CA GLY A 411 4.97 -11.80 -15.39
C GLY A 411 5.61 -12.92 -14.57
N SER A 412 6.55 -12.59 -13.65
CA SER A 412 7.17 -13.57 -12.76
C SER A 412 6.20 -14.10 -11.70
N THR A 413 5.12 -13.39 -11.41
CA THR A 413 4.05 -13.86 -10.50
C THR A 413 3.06 -14.82 -11.18
N LEU A 414 3.12 -14.93 -12.51
CA LEU A 414 2.25 -15.77 -13.33
C LEU A 414 2.98 -17.04 -13.76
N LYS A 415 2.22 -18.06 -14.15
CA LYS A 415 2.80 -19.29 -14.73
C LYS A 415 3.43 -19.00 -16.10
N PRO A 416 4.60 -19.59 -16.43
CA PRO A 416 5.16 -19.52 -17.79
C PRO A 416 4.14 -19.94 -18.84
N GLY A 417 4.15 -19.26 -19.99
CA GLY A 417 3.21 -19.55 -21.07
C GLY A 417 1.80 -18.95 -20.87
N SER A 418 1.50 -18.33 -19.72
CA SER A 418 0.22 -17.64 -19.51
C SER A 418 0.03 -16.50 -20.53
N HIS A 419 -1.23 -16.20 -20.84
CA HIS A 419 -1.60 -15.09 -21.68
C HIS A 419 -2.06 -13.89 -20.83
N VAL A 420 -1.66 -12.68 -21.20
CA VAL A 420 -2.04 -11.42 -20.55
C VAL A 420 -2.47 -10.41 -21.61
N THR A 421 -3.55 -9.66 -21.36
CA THR A 421 -3.90 -8.55 -22.23
C THR A 421 -3.10 -7.30 -21.86
N VAL A 422 -2.70 -6.52 -22.88
CA VAL A 422 -2.13 -5.18 -22.68
C VAL A 422 -2.91 -4.19 -23.52
N SER A 423 -3.41 -3.16 -22.91
CA SER A 423 -4.17 -2.07 -23.54
C SER A 423 -3.65 -0.71 -23.07
N ARG A 424 -4.04 0.34 -23.75
CA ARG A 424 -3.62 1.71 -23.45
C ARG A 424 -4.61 2.75 -23.94
N ASP A 425 -4.43 3.98 -23.50
CA ASP A 425 -5.04 5.13 -24.17
C ASP A 425 -4.30 5.49 -25.49
N GLN A 426 -4.72 6.53 -26.18
CA GLN A 426 -4.14 6.94 -27.48
C GLN A 426 -2.82 7.71 -27.37
N ARG A 427 -2.34 8.01 -26.15
CA ARG A 427 -1.17 8.89 -25.94
C ARG A 427 0.14 8.23 -26.34
N SER A 428 1.07 9.04 -26.85
CA SER A 428 2.39 8.56 -27.23
C SER A 428 3.18 8.02 -26.05
N ILE A 429 3.07 8.66 -24.89
CA ILE A 429 3.72 8.20 -23.65
C ILE A 429 3.16 6.84 -23.17
N SER A 430 1.85 6.65 -23.21
CA SER A 430 1.21 5.37 -22.85
C SER A 430 1.61 4.26 -23.82
N ARG A 431 1.80 4.60 -25.10
CA ARG A 431 2.34 3.67 -26.11
C ARG A 431 3.77 3.25 -25.82
N MET A 432 4.63 4.19 -25.41
CA MET A 432 6.00 3.88 -25.01
C MET A 432 6.04 2.95 -23.79
N VAL A 433 5.31 3.30 -22.75
CA VAL A 433 5.26 2.52 -21.50
C VAL A 433 4.66 1.12 -21.73
N SER A 434 3.55 1.00 -22.49
CA SER A 434 2.94 -0.31 -22.78
C SER A 434 3.88 -1.23 -23.57
N ARG A 435 4.65 -0.70 -24.52
CA ARG A 435 5.66 -1.49 -25.26
C ARG A 435 6.80 -1.96 -24.36
N SER A 436 7.21 -1.14 -23.42
CA SER A 436 8.23 -1.50 -22.42
C SER A 436 7.72 -2.60 -21.47
N LEU A 437 6.47 -2.50 -20.99
CA LEU A 437 5.82 -3.55 -20.21
C LEU A 437 5.74 -4.87 -20.99
N ILE A 438 5.36 -4.82 -22.27
CA ILE A 438 5.30 -5.99 -23.16
C ILE A 438 6.69 -6.66 -23.25
N ALA A 439 7.77 -5.89 -23.46
CA ALA A 439 9.12 -6.44 -23.51
C ALA A 439 9.50 -7.14 -22.19
N GLY A 440 9.14 -6.55 -21.04
CA GLY A 440 9.33 -7.15 -19.72
C GLY A 440 8.59 -8.48 -19.55
N LEU A 441 7.31 -8.53 -19.92
CA LEU A 441 6.47 -9.72 -19.87
C LEU A 441 7.02 -10.85 -20.76
N MET A 442 7.39 -10.52 -22.00
CA MET A 442 7.98 -11.49 -22.94
C MET A 442 9.24 -12.13 -22.38
N SER A 443 10.11 -11.33 -21.73
CA SER A 443 11.39 -11.79 -21.18
C SER A 443 11.25 -12.88 -20.11
N VAL A 444 10.08 -13.00 -19.51
CA VAL A 444 9.75 -13.99 -18.47
C VAL A 444 8.76 -15.07 -18.96
N GLY A 445 8.59 -15.18 -20.28
CA GLY A 445 7.81 -16.24 -20.92
C GLY A 445 6.30 -16.06 -20.85
N ILE A 446 5.81 -14.81 -20.80
CA ILE A 446 4.39 -14.50 -20.85
C ILE A 446 3.98 -14.09 -22.26
N ASN A 447 2.88 -14.66 -22.76
CA ASN A 447 2.29 -14.34 -24.05
C ASN A 447 1.35 -13.13 -23.91
N ILE A 448 1.40 -12.22 -24.86
CA ILE A 448 0.65 -10.98 -24.81
C ILE A 448 -0.42 -10.94 -25.91
N GLN A 449 -1.63 -10.58 -25.53
CA GLN A 449 -2.70 -10.14 -26.42
C GLN A 449 -2.78 -8.62 -26.36
N ASN A 450 -2.18 -7.94 -27.33
CA ASN A 450 -2.09 -6.50 -27.37
C ASN A 450 -3.37 -5.90 -27.99
N LEU A 451 -4.22 -5.29 -27.17
CA LEU A 451 -5.47 -4.65 -27.58
C LEU A 451 -5.26 -3.23 -28.10
N GLU A 452 -4.01 -2.73 -28.11
CA GLU A 452 -3.67 -1.38 -28.57
C GLU A 452 -4.42 -0.28 -27.81
N ALA A 453 -4.84 0.79 -28.51
CA ALA A 453 -5.62 1.89 -27.95
C ALA A 453 -7.09 1.45 -27.81
N THR A 454 -7.51 1.16 -26.57
CA THR A 454 -8.81 0.62 -26.24
C THR A 454 -9.37 1.27 -24.98
N ALA A 455 -10.66 1.60 -24.94
CA ALA A 455 -11.31 2.09 -23.73
C ALA A 455 -11.29 1.01 -22.63
N ILE A 456 -11.13 1.40 -21.38
CA ILE A 456 -11.01 0.47 -20.24
C ILE A 456 -12.21 -0.47 -20.15
N PRO A 457 -13.49 -0.02 -20.26
CA PRO A 457 -14.64 -0.94 -20.20
C PRO A 457 -14.57 -2.03 -21.26
N VAL A 458 -14.14 -1.69 -22.48
CA VAL A 458 -13.95 -2.67 -23.58
C VAL A 458 -12.84 -3.66 -23.23
N ALA A 459 -11.69 -3.17 -22.73
CA ALA A 459 -10.58 -4.01 -22.34
C ALA A 459 -10.96 -4.98 -21.22
N ARG A 460 -11.69 -4.55 -20.21
CA ARG A 460 -12.18 -5.36 -19.07
C ARG A 460 -13.20 -6.41 -19.52
N SER A 461 -14.18 -6.01 -20.31
CA SER A 461 -15.23 -6.92 -20.82
C SER A 461 -14.64 -8.05 -21.66
N VAL A 462 -13.76 -7.72 -22.61
CA VAL A 462 -13.16 -8.70 -23.51
C VAL A 462 -12.16 -9.62 -22.84
N LEU A 463 -11.47 -9.14 -21.79
CA LEU A 463 -10.48 -9.93 -21.04
C LEU A 463 -11.10 -11.20 -20.44
N ALA A 464 -12.27 -11.08 -19.81
CA ALA A 464 -12.97 -12.22 -19.22
C ALA A 464 -13.35 -13.30 -20.25
N GLU A 465 -13.69 -12.90 -21.49
CA GLU A 465 -14.04 -13.83 -22.56
C GLU A 465 -12.81 -14.50 -23.20
N MET A 466 -11.65 -13.85 -23.16
CA MET A 466 -10.40 -14.35 -23.75
C MET A 466 -9.74 -15.46 -22.91
N GLY A 467 -10.16 -15.68 -21.67
CA GLY A 467 -9.59 -16.72 -20.79
C GLY A 467 -8.11 -16.48 -20.46
N VAL A 468 -7.71 -15.24 -20.29
CA VAL A 468 -6.33 -14.85 -19.96
C VAL A 468 -6.12 -14.78 -18.44
N ALA A 469 -4.87 -14.80 -18.00
CA ALA A 469 -4.51 -14.77 -16.58
C ALA A 469 -4.65 -13.38 -15.95
N GLY A 470 -4.87 -12.34 -16.75
CA GLY A 470 -5.06 -10.96 -16.31
C GLY A 470 -4.76 -9.96 -17.40
N GLY A 471 -4.75 -8.68 -17.05
CA GLY A 471 -4.54 -7.59 -17.99
C GLY A 471 -3.80 -6.41 -17.41
N ILE A 472 -3.26 -5.57 -18.30
CA ILE A 472 -2.64 -4.30 -17.97
C ILE A 472 -3.25 -3.22 -18.84
N HIS A 473 -3.58 -2.07 -18.23
CA HIS A 473 -3.98 -0.87 -18.97
C HIS A 473 -3.07 0.31 -18.62
N VAL A 474 -2.60 1.03 -19.63
CA VAL A 474 -1.70 2.18 -19.48
C VAL A 474 -2.38 3.44 -19.95
N ARG A 475 -2.51 4.45 -19.08
CA ARG A 475 -3.14 5.73 -19.41
C ARG A 475 -2.54 6.89 -18.64
N LEU A 476 -2.90 8.12 -19.01
CA LEU A 476 -2.67 9.27 -18.17
C LEU A 476 -3.53 9.20 -16.90
N HIS A 477 -2.96 9.71 -15.80
CA HIS A 477 -3.70 9.86 -14.56
C HIS A 477 -4.86 10.88 -14.75
N PRO A 478 -6.09 10.59 -14.29
CA PRO A 478 -7.24 11.44 -14.56
C PRO A 478 -7.13 12.87 -13.97
N ASP A 479 -6.51 12.98 -12.79
CA ASP A 479 -6.42 14.23 -12.05
C ASP A 479 -5.03 14.90 -12.11
N ARG A 480 -4.03 14.18 -12.65
CA ARG A 480 -2.63 14.64 -12.74
C ARG A 480 -2.13 14.43 -14.18
N PRO A 481 -2.25 15.40 -15.06
CA PRO A 481 -1.99 15.24 -16.50
C PRO A 481 -0.53 14.90 -16.84
N ASP A 482 0.41 15.13 -15.93
CA ASP A 482 1.84 14.78 -16.08
C ASP A 482 2.18 13.37 -15.55
N TYR A 483 1.19 12.65 -14.97
CA TYR A 483 1.38 11.31 -14.43
C TYR A 483 0.85 10.24 -15.36
N ILE A 484 1.57 9.12 -15.42
CA ILE A 484 1.09 7.86 -16.00
C ILE A 484 0.52 7.00 -14.89
N LEU A 485 -0.57 6.31 -15.21
CA LEU A 485 -1.18 5.28 -14.38
C LEU A 485 -1.16 3.95 -15.13
N ILE A 486 -0.66 2.89 -14.47
CA ILE A 486 -0.60 1.52 -14.96
C ILE A 486 -1.53 0.71 -14.08
N GLU A 487 -2.67 0.29 -14.61
CA GLU A 487 -3.70 -0.50 -13.93
C GLU A 487 -3.52 -1.97 -14.25
N PHE A 488 -3.79 -2.84 -13.28
CA PHE A 488 -3.66 -4.28 -13.40
C PHE A 488 -5.00 -4.93 -13.13
N PHE A 489 -5.41 -5.85 -13.99
CA PHE A 489 -6.66 -6.57 -13.90
C PHE A 489 -6.39 -8.05 -13.67
N ASP A 490 -7.32 -8.70 -12.98
CA ASP A 490 -7.32 -10.16 -12.85
C ASP A 490 -7.99 -10.83 -14.04
N GLU A 491 -8.16 -12.15 -13.96
CA GLU A 491 -8.79 -12.99 -14.99
C GLU A 491 -10.26 -12.66 -15.27
N HIS A 492 -10.91 -11.92 -14.41
CA HIS A 492 -12.31 -11.49 -14.55
C HIS A 492 -12.46 -10.03 -15.01
N GLY A 493 -11.35 -9.32 -15.19
CA GLY A 493 -11.34 -7.91 -15.58
C GLY A 493 -11.58 -6.94 -14.44
N ILE A 494 -11.53 -7.37 -13.17
CA ILE A 494 -11.54 -6.50 -12.00
C ILE A 494 -10.11 -6.11 -11.60
N ASP A 495 -9.98 -5.06 -10.81
CA ASP A 495 -8.68 -4.64 -10.29
C ASP A 495 -8.08 -5.75 -9.40
N ILE A 496 -6.78 -5.98 -9.52
CA ILE A 496 -6.12 -7.03 -8.74
C ILE A 496 -6.20 -6.74 -7.23
N PRO A 497 -6.44 -7.77 -6.39
CA PRO A 497 -6.50 -7.60 -4.95
C PRO A 497 -5.11 -7.29 -4.36
N LYS A 498 -5.08 -6.66 -3.18
CA LYS A 498 -3.86 -6.26 -2.47
C LYS A 498 -2.82 -7.38 -2.30
N GLY A 499 -3.27 -8.63 -2.18
CA GLY A 499 -2.38 -9.78 -2.11
C GLY A 499 -1.57 -10.02 -3.40
N LYS A 500 -2.20 -9.83 -4.58
CA LYS A 500 -1.51 -9.89 -5.89
C LYS A 500 -0.58 -8.69 -6.07
N GLU A 501 -0.99 -7.47 -5.68
CA GLU A 501 -0.13 -6.26 -5.70
C GLU A 501 1.16 -6.49 -4.92
N LYS A 502 1.06 -6.98 -3.67
CA LYS A 502 2.23 -7.26 -2.81
C LYS A 502 3.18 -8.32 -3.42
N LYS A 503 2.65 -9.32 -4.14
CA LYS A 503 3.48 -10.28 -4.86
C LYS A 503 4.28 -9.62 -5.98
N ILE A 504 3.65 -8.72 -6.73
CA ILE A 504 4.31 -7.95 -7.80
C ILE A 504 5.39 -7.03 -7.20
N GLU A 505 5.06 -6.31 -6.13
CA GLU A 505 6.02 -5.47 -5.39
C GLU A 505 7.21 -6.29 -4.88
N GLY A 506 6.93 -7.45 -4.28
CA GLY A 506 7.95 -8.37 -3.82
C GLY A 506 8.90 -8.81 -4.94
N ALA A 507 8.34 -9.18 -6.11
CA ALA A 507 9.13 -9.56 -7.28
C ALA A 507 9.95 -8.37 -7.83
N TYR A 508 9.33 -7.18 -7.89
CA TYR A 508 9.99 -5.95 -8.35
C TYR A 508 11.19 -5.56 -7.49
N PHE A 509 11.01 -5.55 -6.14
CA PHE A 509 12.07 -5.11 -5.22
C PHE A 509 13.14 -6.17 -4.97
N LYS A 510 12.79 -7.45 -5.04
CA LYS A 510 13.78 -8.54 -4.91
C LYS A 510 14.75 -8.62 -6.07
N GLU A 511 14.36 -8.12 -7.23
CA GLU A 511 15.10 -8.27 -8.50
C GLU A 511 15.37 -9.72 -8.92
N ASP A 512 14.78 -10.68 -8.22
CA ASP A 512 14.82 -12.10 -8.56
C ASP A 512 13.75 -12.39 -9.61
N LEU A 513 13.99 -11.82 -10.79
CA LEU A 513 13.07 -11.94 -11.93
C LEU A 513 13.42 -13.18 -12.74
N ARG A 514 12.42 -14.01 -12.99
CA ARG A 514 12.55 -15.14 -13.90
C ARG A 514 13.11 -14.67 -15.25
N ARG A 515 13.95 -15.50 -15.89
CA ARG A 515 14.39 -15.31 -17.26
C ARG A 515 14.08 -16.56 -18.04
N SER A 516 13.32 -16.41 -19.13
CA SER A 516 12.96 -17.53 -19.98
C SER A 516 14.08 -17.88 -20.94
N PRO A 517 14.31 -19.18 -21.22
CA PRO A 517 15.18 -19.62 -22.31
C PRO A 517 14.70 -19.08 -23.66
N ILE A 518 15.59 -19.01 -24.64
CA ILE A 518 15.31 -18.39 -25.96
C ILE A 518 14.06 -18.96 -26.66
N HIS A 519 13.76 -20.24 -26.45
CA HIS A 519 12.62 -20.94 -27.03
C HIS A 519 11.32 -20.80 -26.23
N GLU A 520 11.37 -20.16 -25.05
CA GLU A 520 10.23 -19.92 -24.16
C GLU A 520 9.93 -18.43 -23.99
N ILE A 521 10.60 -17.57 -24.76
CA ILE A 521 10.29 -16.13 -24.78
C ILE A 521 8.85 -15.96 -25.24
N GLY A 522 8.08 -15.11 -24.53
CA GLY A 522 6.67 -14.87 -24.84
C GLY A 522 6.46 -14.23 -26.21
N THR A 523 5.28 -14.41 -26.75
CA THR A 523 4.86 -13.89 -28.06
C THR A 523 3.86 -12.73 -27.90
N VAL A 524 3.74 -11.89 -28.94
CA VAL A 524 2.73 -10.84 -29.02
C VAL A 524 1.77 -11.14 -30.15
N THR A 525 0.48 -11.14 -29.84
CA THR A 525 -0.61 -11.24 -30.79
C THR A 525 -1.50 -10.01 -30.74
N TYR A 526 -2.18 -9.71 -31.83
CA TYR A 526 -3.09 -8.57 -31.94
C TYR A 526 -4.49 -9.11 -32.26
N PRO A 527 -5.34 -9.28 -31.23
CA PRO A 527 -6.70 -9.79 -31.42
C PRO A 527 -7.50 -8.86 -32.33
N THR A 528 -8.24 -9.44 -33.27
CA THR A 528 -9.18 -8.74 -34.12
C THR A 528 -10.57 -8.81 -33.52
N GLY A 529 -11.44 -7.83 -33.83
CA GLY A 529 -12.84 -7.87 -33.41
C GLY A 529 -13.10 -7.51 -31.93
N VAL A 530 -12.13 -6.94 -31.21
CA VAL A 530 -12.27 -6.55 -29.80
C VAL A 530 -13.54 -5.70 -29.55
N VAL A 531 -13.77 -4.67 -30.37
CA VAL A 531 -14.96 -3.83 -30.27
C VAL A 531 -16.24 -4.61 -30.64
N SER A 532 -16.17 -5.53 -31.61
CA SER A 532 -17.32 -6.35 -31.98
C SER A 532 -17.74 -7.29 -30.86
N THR A 533 -16.78 -7.91 -30.16
CA THR A 533 -17.04 -8.77 -28.99
C THR A 533 -17.76 -7.98 -27.91
N TYR A 534 -17.24 -6.79 -27.55
CA TYR A 534 -17.89 -5.89 -26.59
C TYR A 534 -19.29 -5.48 -27.06
N THR A 535 -19.48 -5.14 -28.35
CA THR A 535 -20.79 -4.78 -28.91
C THR A 535 -21.79 -5.92 -28.79
N THR A 536 -21.37 -7.15 -29.05
CA THR A 536 -22.24 -8.34 -28.91
C THR A 536 -22.69 -8.54 -27.46
N ALA A 537 -21.76 -8.38 -26.49
CA ALA A 537 -22.10 -8.43 -25.06
C ALA A 537 -23.08 -7.30 -24.69
N PHE A 538 -22.87 -6.11 -25.22
CA PHE A 538 -23.71 -4.94 -25.03
C PHE A 538 -25.15 -5.19 -25.53
N GLU A 539 -25.29 -5.73 -26.74
CA GLU A 539 -26.58 -6.09 -27.38
C GLU A 539 -27.35 -7.15 -26.58
N LYS A 540 -26.64 -8.10 -26.00
CA LYS A 540 -27.22 -9.20 -25.21
C LYS A 540 -27.91 -8.69 -23.92
N HIS A 541 -27.38 -7.63 -23.31
CA HIS A 541 -27.83 -7.12 -22.02
C HIS A 541 -28.62 -5.81 -22.11
N LEU A 542 -29.04 -5.42 -23.33
CA LEU A 542 -29.82 -4.23 -23.59
C LEU A 542 -31.15 -4.61 -24.27
N ASN A 543 -32.23 -3.96 -23.92
CA ASN A 543 -33.46 -4.07 -24.67
C ASN A 543 -33.33 -3.18 -25.93
N VAL A 544 -32.72 -3.75 -26.96
CA VAL A 544 -32.43 -3.05 -28.24
C VAL A 544 -33.71 -2.46 -28.88
N GLU A 545 -34.83 -3.19 -28.80
CA GLU A 545 -36.13 -2.72 -29.34
C GLU A 545 -36.60 -1.44 -28.62
N ALA A 546 -36.49 -1.40 -27.31
CA ALA A 546 -36.81 -0.21 -26.53
C ALA A 546 -35.91 0.98 -26.89
N VAL A 547 -34.62 0.73 -27.15
CA VAL A 547 -33.68 1.79 -27.57
C VAL A 547 -34.02 2.30 -28.95
N ILE A 548 -34.28 1.45 -29.92
CA ILE A 548 -34.70 1.84 -31.29
C ILE A 548 -36.00 2.64 -31.24
N ASN A 549 -36.99 2.18 -30.48
CA ASN A 549 -38.31 2.85 -30.38
C ASN A 549 -38.25 4.15 -29.55
N SER A 550 -37.15 4.43 -28.86
CA SER A 550 -37.05 5.63 -28.02
C SER A 550 -37.10 6.93 -28.80
N GLN A 551 -36.62 6.93 -30.03
CA GLN A 551 -36.36 8.14 -30.83
C GLN A 551 -35.53 9.18 -30.05
N ALA A 552 -34.73 8.71 -29.09
CA ALA A 552 -33.95 9.57 -28.20
C ALA A 552 -32.88 10.30 -28.99
N LYS A 553 -32.80 11.60 -28.80
CA LYS A 553 -31.70 12.43 -29.24
C LYS A 553 -30.79 12.67 -28.06
N VAL A 554 -29.57 12.24 -28.14
CA VAL A 554 -28.56 12.39 -27.03
C VAL A 554 -27.34 13.17 -27.49
N VAL A 555 -26.79 13.99 -26.62
CA VAL A 555 -25.54 14.71 -26.88
C VAL A 555 -24.44 14.17 -26.00
N ILE A 556 -23.35 13.65 -26.57
CA ILE A 556 -22.28 13.01 -25.82
C ILE A 556 -20.97 13.73 -26.09
N ASP A 557 -20.35 14.21 -25.00
CA ASP A 557 -19.01 14.79 -25.01
C ASP A 557 -17.99 13.73 -24.51
N TYR A 558 -17.04 13.37 -25.37
CA TYR A 558 -16.07 12.32 -25.12
C TYR A 558 -14.71 12.81 -24.57
N LEU A 559 -14.56 14.12 -24.37
CA LEU A 559 -13.30 14.68 -23.85
C LEU A 559 -12.05 14.19 -24.60
N TYR A 560 -12.18 13.97 -25.91
CA TYR A 560 -11.13 13.43 -26.81
C TYR A 560 -10.67 11.99 -26.46
N ALA A 561 -11.49 11.21 -25.78
CA ALA A 561 -11.19 9.85 -25.36
C ALA A 561 -11.44 8.77 -26.43
N VAL A 562 -10.85 7.60 -26.21
CA VAL A 562 -11.00 6.42 -27.09
C VAL A 562 -12.46 5.93 -27.12
N SER A 563 -13.22 6.14 -26.07
CA SER A 563 -14.67 5.84 -26.02
C SER A 563 -15.47 6.53 -27.14
N GLY A 564 -15.00 7.70 -27.64
CA GLY A 564 -15.57 8.40 -28.78
C GLY A 564 -15.44 7.65 -30.12
N ALA A 565 -14.59 6.67 -30.21
CA ALA A 565 -14.48 5.78 -31.38
C ALA A 565 -15.35 4.51 -31.23
N VAL A 566 -15.89 4.22 -30.05
CA VAL A 566 -16.62 2.97 -29.74
C VAL A 566 -18.12 3.22 -29.65
N LEU A 567 -18.57 4.02 -28.68
CA LEU A 567 -20.00 4.20 -28.38
C LEU A 567 -20.82 4.75 -29.55
N PRO A 568 -20.36 5.73 -30.38
CA PRO A 568 -21.15 6.20 -31.53
C PRO A 568 -21.46 5.10 -32.52
N GLN A 569 -20.56 4.13 -32.72
CA GLN A 569 -20.79 2.99 -33.62
C GLN A 569 -21.86 2.04 -33.06
N ILE A 570 -21.88 1.84 -31.74
CA ILE A 570 -22.90 1.02 -31.08
C ILE A 570 -24.26 1.68 -31.14
N LEU A 571 -24.35 2.97 -30.76
CA LEU A 571 -25.62 3.72 -30.82
C LEU A 571 -26.16 3.85 -32.25
N GLY A 572 -25.29 4.01 -33.25
CA GLY A 572 -25.68 4.02 -34.65
C GLY A 572 -26.31 2.71 -35.14
N LYS A 573 -25.93 1.56 -34.59
CA LYS A 573 -26.63 0.30 -34.88
C LYS A 573 -28.05 0.23 -34.31
N PHE A 574 -28.33 1.00 -33.27
CA PHE A 574 -29.61 1.05 -32.59
C PHE A 574 -30.48 2.22 -33.09
N ASP A 575 -30.13 2.84 -34.24
CA ASP A 575 -30.82 3.98 -34.84
C ASP A 575 -31.06 5.17 -33.86
N CYS A 576 -30.13 5.34 -32.90
CA CYS A 576 -30.20 6.43 -31.94
C CYS A 576 -29.55 7.71 -32.50
N ASP A 577 -30.25 8.82 -32.40
CA ASP A 577 -29.77 10.15 -32.85
C ASP A 577 -28.73 10.69 -31.83
N ALA A 578 -27.46 10.32 -32.00
CA ALA A 578 -26.37 10.72 -31.12
C ALA A 578 -25.54 11.87 -31.71
N VAL A 579 -25.60 13.04 -31.09
CA VAL A 579 -24.74 14.18 -31.41
C VAL A 579 -23.44 14.03 -30.64
N VAL A 580 -22.33 13.98 -31.37
CA VAL A 580 -21.02 13.66 -30.85
C VAL A 580 -20.17 14.93 -30.72
N LEU A 581 -19.68 15.21 -29.52
CA LEU A 581 -18.77 16.32 -29.24
C LEU A 581 -17.40 15.77 -28.85
N ASN A 582 -16.34 16.44 -29.24
CA ASN A 582 -14.96 16.18 -28.86
C ASN A 582 -14.52 14.72 -28.99
N ALA A 583 -14.99 13.98 -30.00
CA ALA A 583 -14.66 12.59 -30.26
C ALA A 583 -13.36 12.38 -31.06
N SER A 584 -12.73 13.46 -31.54
CA SER A 584 -11.45 13.34 -32.25
C SER A 584 -10.34 12.87 -31.32
N LEU A 585 -9.55 11.89 -31.73
CA LEU A 585 -8.45 11.33 -30.93
C LEU A 585 -7.28 12.34 -30.86
N ARG A 586 -7.45 13.44 -30.17
CA ARG A 586 -6.39 14.42 -29.94
C ARG A 586 -5.59 14.05 -28.68
N GLN A 587 -4.28 14.30 -28.71
CA GLN A 587 -3.41 14.12 -27.54
C GLN A 587 -3.41 15.38 -26.66
N VAL A 588 -4.56 15.76 -26.13
CA VAL A 588 -4.72 16.95 -25.27
C VAL A 588 -4.92 16.49 -23.82
N ALA A 589 -4.14 17.03 -22.90
CA ALA A 589 -4.41 16.94 -21.47
C ALA A 589 -5.33 18.11 -21.10
N LEU A 590 -6.52 17.83 -20.63
CA LEU A 590 -7.50 18.85 -20.24
C LEU A 590 -7.36 19.19 -18.75
N SER A 591 -7.32 20.47 -18.42
CA SER A 591 -7.46 20.96 -17.05
C SER A 591 -8.89 20.79 -16.53
N ASN A 592 -9.08 20.89 -15.23
CA ASN A 592 -10.42 20.84 -14.63
C ASN A 592 -11.31 22.00 -15.12
N ASP A 593 -10.76 23.19 -15.29
CA ASP A 593 -11.50 24.36 -15.79
C ASP A 593 -11.95 24.16 -17.23
N GLU A 594 -11.13 23.56 -18.09
CA GLU A 594 -11.50 23.23 -19.46
C GLU A 594 -12.63 22.19 -19.50
N ARG A 595 -12.59 21.17 -18.62
CA ARG A 595 -13.67 20.17 -18.50
C ARG A 595 -14.98 20.82 -18.05
N GLU A 596 -14.95 21.70 -17.04
CA GLU A 596 -16.14 22.42 -16.57
C GLU A 596 -16.70 23.37 -17.63
N MET A 597 -15.85 24.03 -18.42
CA MET A 597 -16.27 24.86 -19.56
C MET A 597 -16.96 24.01 -20.64
N MET A 598 -16.37 22.85 -21.00
CA MET A 598 -16.98 21.92 -21.97
C MET A 598 -18.32 21.38 -21.47
N LEU A 599 -18.44 21.09 -20.19
CA LEU A 599 -19.70 20.67 -19.57
C LEU A 599 -20.77 21.75 -19.64
N GLY A 600 -20.38 23.03 -19.50
CA GLY A 600 -21.28 24.17 -19.75
C GLY A 600 -21.76 24.26 -21.20
N GLN A 601 -20.84 24.03 -22.15
CA GLN A 601 -21.17 24.00 -23.58
C GLN A 601 -22.12 22.84 -23.92
N LEU A 602 -21.87 21.66 -23.33
CA LEU A 602 -22.77 20.51 -23.47
C LEU A 602 -24.20 20.84 -23.06
N GLY A 603 -24.42 21.53 -21.93
CA GLY A 603 -25.76 21.97 -21.51
C GLY A 603 -26.44 22.88 -22.49
N GLN A 604 -25.72 23.83 -23.08
CA GLN A 604 -26.25 24.73 -24.10
C GLN A 604 -26.65 23.98 -25.39
N VAL A 605 -25.85 23.02 -25.82
CA VAL A 605 -26.13 22.17 -26.99
C VAL A 605 -27.37 21.30 -26.75
N VAL A 606 -27.50 20.69 -25.58
CA VAL A 606 -28.67 19.89 -25.19
C VAL A 606 -29.95 20.70 -25.29
N GLN A 607 -29.97 21.90 -24.72
CA GLN A 607 -31.10 22.80 -24.79
C GLN A 607 -31.43 23.23 -26.24
N SER A 608 -30.42 23.64 -27.02
CA SER A 608 -30.57 24.12 -28.36
C SER A 608 -31.14 23.07 -29.31
N LEU A 609 -30.73 21.81 -29.14
CA LEU A 609 -31.16 20.67 -29.95
C LEU A 609 -32.43 20.02 -29.40
N ARG A 610 -32.92 20.44 -28.23
CA ARG A 610 -33.99 19.77 -27.48
C ARG A 610 -33.70 18.27 -27.31
N ALA A 611 -32.47 17.96 -26.96
CA ALA A 611 -32.04 16.57 -26.75
C ALA A 611 -32.69 15.98 -25.48
N THR A 612 -32.86 14.68 -25.47
CA THR A 612 -33.41 13.94 -24.33
C THR A 612 -32.53 14.12 -23.08
N PHE A 613 -31.22 14.05 -23.25
CA PHE A 613 -30.23 14.40 -22.27
C PHE A 613 -28.84 14.58 -22.92
N GLY A 614 -27.89 15.07 -22.11
CA GLY A 614 -26.48 15.10 -22.45
C GLY A 614 -25.65 14.25 -21.47
N ALA A 615 -24.52 13.73 -21.95
CA ALA A 615 -23.57 13.01 -21.14
C ALA A 615 -22.14 13.45 -21.46
N GLN A 616 -21.36 13.80 -20.46
CA GLN A 616 -19.91 13.95 -20.57
C GLN A 616 -19.23 12.70 -20.02
N VAL A 617 -18.50 11.98 -20.87
CA VAL A 617 -17.82 10.72 -20.52
C VAL A 617 -16.37 11.02 -20.18
N SER A 618 -15.86 10.47 -19.07
CA SER A 618 -14.47 10.60 -18.68
C SER A 618 -13.51 9.97 -19.69
N ALA A 619 -12.25 10.43 -19.69
CA ALA A 619 -11.25 9.99 -20.66
C ALA A 619 -10.97 8.47 -20.64
N ASN A 620 -11.25 7.79 -19.54
CA ASN A 620 -11.11 6.34 -19.38
C ASN A 620 -12.38 5.55 -19.76
N GLY A 621 -13.52 6.23 -19.94
CA GLY A 621 -14.80 5.59 -20.27
C GLY A 621 -15.54 4.98 -19.08
N GLU A 622 -15.10 5.22 -17.84
CA GLU A 622 -15.66 4.62 -16.63
C GLU A 622 -16.67 5.52 -15.90
N GLN A 623 -16.52 6.85 -15.99
CA GLN A 623 -17.34 7.83 -15.28
C GLN A 623 -18.12 8.70 -16.25
N LEU A 624 -19.24 9.25 -15.80
CA LEU A 624 -20.02 10.21 -16.58
C LEU A 624 -20.64 11.29 -15.67
N ILE A 625 -20.90 12.42 -16.29
CA ILE A 625 -21.75 13.49 -15.75
C ILE A 625 -22.93 13.64 -16.70
N LEU A 626 -24.15 13.70 -16.18
CA LEU A 626 -25.33 13.89 -16.98
C LEU A 626 -25.77 15.35 -16.99
N VAL A 627 -26.48 15.69 -18.06
CA VAL A 627 -27.18 16.96 -18.22
C VAL A 627 -28.59 16.66 -18.67
N ASP A 628 -29.62 17.17 -17.97
CA ASP A 628 -31.01 16.96 -18.33
C ASP A 628 -31.44 17.82 -19.53
N GLU A 629 -32.68 17.65 -19.96
CA GLU A 629 -33.26 18.33 -21.10
C GLU A 629 -33.33 19.87 -20.99
N VAL A 630 -33.20 20.41 -19.77
CA VAL A 630 -33.15 21.86 -19.50
C VAL A 630 -31.75 22.36 -19.18
N GLY A 631 -30.72 21.53 -19.34
CA GLY A 631 -29.31 21.89 -19.14
C GLY A 631 -28.83 21.80 -17.68
N THR A 632 -29.63 21.20 -16.79
CA THR A 632 -29.21 20.99 -15.38
C THR A 632 -28.18 19.85 -15.27
N ARG A 633 -27.13 20.10 -14.57
CA ARG A 633 -26.06 19.10 -14.34
C ARG A 633 -26.45 18.13 -13.22
N ILE A 634 -26.34 16.84 -13.49
CA ILE A 634 -26.63 15.74 -12.54
C ILE A 634 -25.33 14.99 -12.31
N ARG A 635 -24.79 15.08 -11.09
CA ARG A 635 -23.49 14.45 -10.70
C ARG A 635 -23.48 14.03 -9.22
N GLY A 636 -22.48 13.26 -8.81
CA GLY A 636 -22.28 12.86 -7.42
C GLY A 636 -23.45 12.07 -6.85
N GLU A 637 -23.88 12.39 -5.63
CA GLU A 637 -24.94 11.67 -4.91
C GLU A 637 -26.29 11.73 -5.64
N VAL A 638 -26.61 12.84 -6.33
CA VAL A 638 -27.86 12.94 -7.08
C VAL A 638 -27.86 11.96 -8.26
N LEU A 639 -26.72 11.81 -8.93
CA LEU A 639 -26.57 10.83 -10.01
C LEU A 639 -26.66 9.39 -9.48
N THR A 640 -26.06 9.13 -8.31
CA THR A 640 -26.17 7.83 -7.65
C THR A 640 -27.61 7.47 -7.34
N ALA A 641 -28.36 8.40 -6.74
CA ALA A 641 -29.77 8.22 -6.41
C ALA A 641 -30.65 7.99 -7.67
N LEU A 642 -30.40 8.77 -8.71
CA LEU A 642 -31.08 8.64 -9.99
C LEU A 642 -30.89 7.26 -10.61
N MET A 643 -29.63 6.82 -10.72
CA MET A 643 -29.31 5.51 -11.31
C MET A 643 -29.88 4.36 -10.47
N ALA A 644 -29.78 4.44 -9.15
CA ALA A 644 -30.35 3.44 -8.26
C ALA A 644 -31.89 3.35 -8.42
N HIS A 645 -32.56 4.49 -8.47
CA HIS A 645 -34.03 4.54 -8.68
C HIS A 645 -34.42 3.95 -10.04
N MET A 646 -33.73 4.35 -11.11
CA MET A 646 -34.02 3.87 -12.46
C MET A 646 -33.81 2.37 -12.59
N MET A 647 -32.70 1.85 -12.05
CA MET A 647 -32.43 0.42 -12.12
C MET A 647 -33.41 -0.41 -11.26
N LEU A 648 -33.75 0.05 -10.07
CA LEU A 648 -34.72 -0.64 -9.22
C LEU A 648 -36.16 -0.56 -9.73
N THR A 649 -36.50 0.45 -10.52
CA THR A 649 -37.80 0.52 -11.19
C THR A 649 -37.93 -0.57 -12.27
N THR A 650 -36.84 -0.87 -12.98
CA THR A 650 -36.83 -1.94 -14.00
C THR A 650 -36.55 -3.32 -13.42
N HIS A 651 -35.83 -3.37 -12.29
CA HIS A 651 -35.45 -4.61 -11.58
C HIS A 651 -35.90 -4.54 -10.10
N PRO A 652 -37.21 -4.63 -9.79
CA PRO A 652 -37.67 -4.66 -8.40
C PRO A 652 -37.04 -5.79 -7.62
N ARG A 653 -36.76 -5.55 -6.31
CA ARG A 653 -36.02 -6.46 -5.42
C ARG A 653 -34.56 -6.66 -5.77
N GLY A 654 -34.01 -5.89 -6.71
CA GLY A 654 -32.59 -5.89 -7.01
C GLY A 654 -31.74 -5.37 -5.84
N THR A 655 -30.45 -5.67 -5.89
CA THR A 655 -29.47 -5.18 -4.91
C THR A 655 -28.63 -4.07 -5.53
N ILE A 656 -28.46 -2.97 -4.79
CA ILE A 656 -27.58 -1.86 -5.13
C ILE A 656 -26.32 -1.96 -4.26
N VAL A 657 -25.15 -1.87 -4.86
CA VAL A 657 -23.85 -1.88 -4.14
C VAL A 657 -23.25 -0.49 -4.19
N VAL A 658 -22.99 0.13 -3.03
CA VAL A 658 -22.47 1.49 -2.94
C VAL A 658 -21.33 1.59 -1.93
N PRO A 659 -20.41 2.59 -2.07
CA PRO A 659 -19.41 2.87 -1.04
C PRO A 659 -20.06 3.26 0.29
N VAL A 660 -19.33 3.04 1.38
CA VAL A 660 -19.81 3.34 2.75
C VAL A 660 -20.19 4.80 2.96
N HIS A 661 -19.55 5.73 2.26
CA HIS A 661 -19.79 7.17 2.38
C HIS A 661 -21.00 7.67 1.58
N THR A 662 -21.57 6.86 0.69
CA THR A 662 -22.75 7.27 -0.11
C THR A 662 -23.95 7.64 0.77
N SER A 663 -24.71 8.64 0.36
CA SER A 663 -25.90 9.11 1.10
C SER A 663 -26.90 7.99 1.42
N GLY A 664 -27.57 8.09 2.56
CA GLY A 664 -28.66 7.20 2.99
C GLY A 664 -29.91 7.25 2.11
N VAL A 665 -29.97 8.17 1.16
CA VAL A 665 -31.07 8.24 0.17
C VAL A 665 -31.22 6.92 -0.61
N ILE A 666 -30.15 6.15 -0.75
CA ILE A 666 -30.13 4.88 -1.49
C ILE A 666 -31.00 3.84 -0.77
N GLU A 667 -30.93 3.75 0.54
CA GLU A 667 -31.78 2.85 1.36
C GLU A 667 -33.26 3.23 1.25
N HIS A 668 -33.58 4.53 1.18
CA HIS A 668 -34.95 4.99 0.96
C HIS A 668 -35.49 4.60 -0.41
N ILE A 669 -34.66 4.72 -1.46
CA ILE A 669 -34.99 4.30 -2.81
C ILE A 669 -35.18 2.78 -2.83
N ALA A 670 -34.24 2.02 -2.25
CA ALA A 670 -34.30 0.55 -2.24
C ALA A 670 -35.55 0.05 -1.53
N ARG A 671 -35.91 0.59 -0.37
CA ARG A 671 -37.15 0.23 0.35
C ARG A 671 -38.42 0.46 -0.45
N ARG A 672 -38.49 1.50 -1.30
CA ARG A 672 -39.63 1.76 -2.19
C ARG A 672 -39.83 0.69 -3.27
N HIS A 673 -38.75 -0.04 -3.60
CA HIS A 673 -38.75 -1.06 -4.65
C HIS A 673 -38.54 -2.48 -4.09
N ASP A 674 -38.71 -2.69 -2.77
CA ASP A 674 -38.41 -3.95 -2.09
C ASP A 674 -36.97 -4.45 -2.36
N GLY A 675 -36.04 -3.55 -2.69
CA GLY A 675 -34.64 -3.83 -3.00
C GLY A 675 -33.75 -3.83 -1.77
N GLN A 676 -32.50 -4.19 -1.97
CA GLN A 676 -31.48 -4.24 -0.94
C GLN A 676 -30.30 -3.32 -1.25
N VAL A 677 -29.58 -2.90 -0.22
CA VAL A 677 -28.35 -2.12 -0.34
C VAL A 677 -27.21 -2.86 0.35
N ILE A 678 -26.07 -2.99 -0.34
CA ILE A 678 -24.81 -3.48 0.23
C ILE A 678 -23.85 -2.33 0.24
N ARG A 679 -23.29 -2.02 1.42
CA ARG A 679 -22.24 -1.01 1.56
C ARG A 679 -20.87 -1.67 1.56
N THR A 680 -19.94 -1.12 0.79
CA THR A 680 -18.58 -1.60 0.67
C THR A 680 -17.58 -0.56 1.17
N LYS A 681 -16.32 -0.95 1.26
CA LYS A 681 -15.23 0.01 1.43
C LYS A 681 -15.21 1.01 0.27
N ALA A 682 -14.70 2.22 0.52
CA ALA A 682 -14.63 3.32 -0.44
C ALA A 682 -13.50 3.14 -1.48
N ASN A 683 -13.33 1.95 -2.01
CA ASN A 683 -12.34 1.67 -3.04
C ASN A 683 -12.95 0.88 -4.21
N PRO A 684 -12.44 1.07 -5.45
CA PRO A 684 -12.96 0.44 -6.66
C PRO A 684 -12.97 -1.10 -6.59
N THR A 685 -11.93 -1.71 -6.06
CA THR A 685 -11.78 -3.16 -5.99
C THR A 685 -12.88 -3.80 -5.15
N ALA A 686 -13.17 -3.23 -3.96
CA ALA A 686 -14.24 -3.74 -3.10
C ALA A 686 -15.64 -3.66 -3.73
N LEU A 687 -15.90 -2.60 -4.51
CA LEU A 687 -17.13 -2.46 -5.30
C LEU A 687 -17.23 -3.54 -6.38
N MET A 688 -16.17 -3.74 -7.15
CA MET A 688 -16.11 -4.74 -8.21
C MET A 688 -16.27 -6.16 -7.64
N GLU A 689 -15.57 -6.50 -6.54
CA GLU A 689 -15.68 -7.78 -5.86
C GLU A 689 -17.10 -8.03 -5.33
N ALA A 690 -17.71 -7.04 -4.69
CA ALA A 690 -19.07 -7.16 -4.18
C ALA A 690 -20.09 -7.35 -5.32
N CYS A 691 -19.90 -6.67 -6.45
CA CYS A 691 -20.73 -6.83 -7.64
C CYS A 691 -20.58 -8.22 -8.27
N GLN A 692 -19.38 -8.79 -8.25
CA GLN A 692 -19.11 -10.11 -8.81
C GLN A 692 -19.65 -11.25 -7.93
N THR A 693 -19.55 -11.11 -6.61
CA THR A 693 -19.87 -12.20 -5.67
C THR A 693 -21.35 -12.32 -5.35
N ASN A 694 -22.15 -11.27 -5.57
CA ASN A 694 -23.58 -11.24 -5.24
C ASN A 694 -24.45 -11.32 -6.50
N PRO A 695 -25.19 -12.40 -6.71
CA PRO A 695 -25.89 -12.66 -7.98
C PRO A 695 -27.09 -11.74 -8.27
N ASN A 696 -27.65 -11.08 -7.25
CA ASN A 696 -28.83 -10.20 -7.39
C ASN A 696 -28.46 -8.71 -7.55
N VAL A 697 -27.18 -8.39 -7.71
CA VAL A 697 -26.75 -7.01 -7.90
C VAL A 697 -27.14 -6.53 -9.29
N VAL A 698 -27.92 -5.46 -9.32
CA VAL A 698 -28.36 -4.82 -10.58
C VAL A 698 -27.55 -3.56 -10.91
N LEU A 699 -26.94 -2.95 -9.90
CA LEU A 699 -26.09 -1.78 -10.05
C LEU A 699 -25.08 -1.71 -8.92
N GLY A 700 -23.82 -1.41 -9.26
CA GLY A 700 -22.77 -1.05 -8.31
C GLY A 700 -22.18 0.32 -8.60
N GLY A 701 -21.61 0.99 -7.59
CA GLY A 701 -20.86 2.21 -7.80
C GLY A 701 -21.49 3.47 -7.23
N SER A 702 -21.01 4.60 -7.69
CA SER A 702 -21.52 5.93 -7.33
C SER A 702 -21.30 6.94 -8.46
N GLY A 703 -21.99 8.07 -8.41
CA GLY A 703 -21.83 9.14 -9.39
C GLY A 703 -20.43 9.77 -9.42
N GLU A 704 -19.60 9.52 -8.41
CA GLU A 704 -18.21 9.96 -8.38
C GLU A 704 -17.25 8.91 -8.95
N MET A 705 -17.51 7.62 -8.70
CA MET A 705 -16.62 6.53 -9.13
C MET A 705 -16.98 5.93 -10.48
N GLY A 706 -18.24 6.10 -10.92
CA GLY A 706 -18.85 5.44 -12.07
C GLY A 706 -19.77 4.30 -11.65
N PHE A 707 -20.38 3.63 -12.63
CA PHE A 707 -21.36 2.58 -12.40
C PHE A 707 -20.94 1.25 -13.01
N ILE A 708 -21.23 0.19 -12.27
CA ILE A 708 -20.97 -1.21 -12.60
C ILE A 708 -22.30 -1.89 -12.90
N PHE A 709 -22.39 -2.56 -14.04
CA PHE A 709 -23.51 -3.38 -14.43
C PHE A 709 -23.05 -4.84 -14.49
N PRO A 710 -23.22 -5.62 -13.40
CA PRO A 710 -22.64 -6.97 -13.32
C PRO A 710 -23.15 -7.92 -14.41
N GLU A 711 -24.30 -7.62 -14.99
CA GLU A 711 -24.85 -8.36 -16.14
C GLU A 711 -23.94 -8.27 -17.38
N LEU A 712 -23.21 -7.15 -17.57
CA LEU A 712 -22.28 -6.95 -18.67
C LEU A 712 -20.85 -7.39 -18.27
N HIS A 713 -20.30 -6.74 -17.25
CA HIS A 713 -19.01 -7.07 -16.64
C HIS A 713 -18.88 -6.38 -15.26
N PRO A 714 -18.05 -6.90 -14.36
CA PRO A 714 -17.94 -6.38 -12.99
C PRO A 714 -17.10 -5.09 -12.84
N GLY A 715 -16.78 -4.39 -13.94
CA GLY A 715 -16.06 -3.12 -13.95
C GLY A 715 -16.96 -1.92 -14.23
N PHE A 716 -16.45 -0.71 -14.01
CA PHE A 716 -17.18 0.52 -14.34
C PHE A 716 -17.32 0.71 -15.84
N ASP A 717 -18.52 1.15 -16.28
CA ASP A 717 -18.82 1.35 -17.69
C ASP A 717 -19.82 2.52 -17.93
N ALA A 718 -19.27 3.66 -18.32
CA ALA A 718 -20.07 4.85 -18.64
C ALA A 718 -20.81 4.70 -20.00
N MET A 719 -20.26 3.91 -20.93
CA MET A 719 -20.87 3.72 -22.24
C MET A 719 -22.15 2.86 -22.12
N PHE A 720 -22.08 1.78 -21.35
CA PHE A 720 -23.27 0.96 -21.08
C PHE A 720 -24.29 1.71 -20.23
N CYS A 721 -23.84 2.55 -19.28
CA CYS A 721 -24.71 3.41 -18.50
C CYS A 721 -25.56 4.32 -19.37
N ILE A 722 -24.96 4.96 -20.40
CA ILE A 722 -25.70 5.82 -21.35
C ILE A 722 -26.77 5.01 -22.11
N ALA A 723 -26.46 3.84 -22.58
CA ALA A 723 -27.43 3.00 -23.29
C ALA A 723 -28.56 2.51 -22.38
N LYS A 724 -28.26 2.12 -21.14
CA LYS A 724 -29.27 1.78 -20.13
C LYS A 724 -30.18 2.97 -19.79
N LEU A 725 -29.64 4.17 -19.74
CA LEU A 725 -30.42 5.38 -19.56
C LEU A 725 -31.42 5.56 -20.72
N ILE A 726 -30.97 5.41 -21.97
CA ILE A 726 -31.86 5.50 -23.15
C ILE A 726 -32.94 4.43 -23.06
N GLU A 727 -32.59 3.17 -22.77
CA GLU A 727 -33.52 2.06 -22.60
C GLU A 727 -34.61 2.39 -21.55
N ILE A 728 -34.19 2.79 -20.35
CA ILE A 728 -35.08 3.00 -19.21
C ILE A 728 -36.00 4.22 -19.46
N LEU A 729 -35.47 5.32 -20.02
CA LEU A 729 -36.28 6.49 -20.34
C LEU A 729 -37.33 6.17 -21.42
N SER A 730 -36.97 5.33 -22.40
CA SER A 730 -37.92 4.83 -23.40
C SER A 730 -39.05 4.02 -22.79
N LEU A 731 -38.74 3.12 -21.90
CA LEU A 731 -39.73 2.25 -21.21
C LEU A 731 -40.66 3.06 -20.30
N GLN A 732 -40.12 4.08 -19.62
CA GLN A 732 -40.87 4.88 -18.67
C GLN A 732 -41.65 6.03 -19.33
N GLN A 733 -41.30 6.43 -20.54
CA GLN A 733 -41.92 7.58 -21.27
C GLN A 733 -41.88 8.89 -20.43
N ARG A 734 -40.78 9.11 -19.70
CA ARG A 734 -40.57 10.26 -18.82
C ARG A 734 -39.22 10.92 -19.12
N SER A 735 -39.15 12.22 -18.87
CA SER A 735 -37.88 12.92 -19.00
C SER A 735 -36.97 12.70 -17.79
N LEU A 736 -35.68 12.90 -17.98
CA LEU A 736 -34.67 12.78 -16.95
C LEU A 736 -34.92 13.76 -15.80
N GLY A 737 -35.30 15.02 -16.12
CA GLY A 737 -35.64 16.07 -15.18
C GLY A 737 -36.86 15.71 -14.31
N GLN A 738 -37.89 15.09 -14.91
CA GLN A 738 -39.05 14.62 -14.17
C GLN A 738 -38.69 13.56 -13.15
N ILE A 739 -37.87 12.59 -13.54
CA ILE A 739 -37.52 11.48 -12.64
C ILE A 739 -36.68 12.00 -11.46
N TRP A 740 -35.63 12.76 -11.70
CA TRP A 740 -34.77 13.22 -10.63
C TRP A 740 -35.46 14.22 -9.68
N SER A 741 -36.45 14.98 -10.15
CA SER A 741 -37.18 15.91 -9.29
C SER A 741 -38.06 15.24 -8.22
N GLU A 742 -38.42 13.97 -8.42
CA GLU A 742 -39.25 13.16 -7.53
C GLU A 742 -38.44 12.32 -6.56
N LEU A 743 -37.11 12.31 -6.72
CA LEU A 743 -36.25 11.56 -5.81
C LEU A 743 -36.34 12.09 -4.38
N PRO A 744 -36.29 11.22 -3.37
CA PRO A 744 -36.19 11.66 -1.98
C PRO A 744 -34.89 12.47 -1.81
N ARG A 745 -34.97 13.52 -0.99
CA ARG A 745 -33.85 14.39 -0.68
C ARG A 745 -33.41 14.18 0.75
N MET A 746 -32.13 13.97 0.94
CA MET A 746 -31.50 13.97 2.25
C MET A 746 -30.44 15.07 2.30
N ALA A 747 -30.26 15.65 3.47
CA ALA A 747 -29.13 16.53 3.70
C ALA A 747 -27.88 15.65 3.78
N TYR A 748 -26.90 15.95 2.90
CA TYR A 748 -25.63 15.26 2.81
C TYR A 748 -24.50 16.29 2.68
N ARG A 749 -23.41 16.08 3.40
CA ARG A 749 -22.28 16.99 3.43
C ARG A 749 -20.97 16.22 3.54
N MET A 750 -19.95 16.76 2.90
CA MET A 750 -18.57 16.29 3.02
C MET A 750 -17.67 17.45 3.40
N GLN A 751 -16.71 17.18 4.25
CA GLN A 751 -15.65 18.11 4.66
C GLN A 751 -14.32 17.38 4.74
N THR A 752 -13.24 18.04 4.34
CA THR A 752 -11.89 17.49 4.36
C THR A 752 -11.02 18.29 5.32
N LEU A 753 -10.27 17.59 6.16
CA LEU A 753 -9.31 18.15 7.10
C LEU A 753 -7.92 17.59 6.82
N ARG A 754 -6.89 18.39 7.11
CA ARG A 754 -5.51 17.95 7.03
C ARG A 754 -5.18 17.07 8.22
N CYS A 755 -4.77 15.84 8.01
CA CYS A 755 -4.43 14.88 9.05
C CYS A 755 -3.10 14.20 8.70
N PRO A 756 -2.01 14.48 9.43
CA PRO A 756 -0.72 13.83 9.19
C PRO A 756 -0.83 12.31 9.29
N TRP A 757 -0.01 11.61 8.53
CA TRP A 757 0.04 10.15 8.52
C TRP A 757 0.23 9.55 9.92
N THR A 758 1.07 10.18 10.73
CA THR A 758 1.38 9.76 12.11
C THR A 758 0.22 9.86 13.08
N VAL A 759 -0.81 10.67 12.75
CA VAL A 759 -1.97 10.93 13.63
C VAL A 759 -3.19 10.12 13.24
N LYS A 760 -3.27 9.61 11.97
CA LYS A 760 -4.46 8.92 11.46
C LYS A 760 -4.90 7.73 12.33
N GLY A 761 -3.96 6.86 12.70
CA GLY A 761 -4.27 5.67 13.51
C GLY A 761 -4.80 6.03 14.92
N ALA A 762 -4.13 6.98 15.58
CA ALA A 762 -4.55 7.46 16.90
C ALA A 762 -5.93 8.15 16.85
N LEU A 763 -6.22 8.92 15.78
CA LEU A 763 -7.52 9.53 15.56
C LEU A 763 -8.62 8.48 15.42
N MET A 764 -8.40 7.43 14.62
CA MET A 764 -9.40 6.37 14.45
C MET A 764 -9.69 5.64 15.76
N ARG A 765 -8.65 5.32 16.53
CA ARG A 765 -8.79 4.74 17.86
C ARG A 765 -9.59 5.65 18.79
N TYR A 766 -9.23 6.92 18.86
CA TYR A 766 -9.94 7.93 19.68
C TYR A 766 -11.44 7.96 19.37
N LEU A 767 -11.82 7.99 18.09
CA LEU A 767 -13.23 7.99 17.67
C LEU A 767 -13.96 6.71 18.04
N VAL A 768 -13.28 5.57 18.04
CA VAL A 768 -13.87 4.28 18.47
C VAL A 768 -14.06 4.25 19.98
N GLU A 769 -13.09 4.75 20.77
CA GLU A 769 -13.14 4.77 22.25
C GLU A 769 -14.18 5.77 22.78
N GLU A 770 -14.40 6.90 22.09
CA GLU A 770 -15.34 7.96 22.52
C GLU A 770 -16.81 7.66 22.22
N ASN A 771 -17.10 6.64 21.42
CA ASN A 771 -18.48 6.34 21.00
C ASN A 771 -18.90 4.93 21.42
N PRO A 772 -20.18 4.74 21.86
CA PRO A 772 -20.68 3.43 22.24
C PRO A 772 -20.61 2.43 21.06
N PRO A 773 -20.16 1.18 21.29
CA PRO A 773 -20.00 0.18 20.23
C PRO A 773 -21.26 -0.07 19.39
N GLU A 774 -22.44 0.04 20.00
CA GLU A 774 -23.74 -0.12 19.33
C GLU A 774 -24.07 1.01 18.35
N ARG A 775 -23.35 2.13 18.40
CA ARG A 775 -23.47 3.25 17.45
C ARG A 775 -22.40 3.24 16.37
N LEU A 776 -21.55 2.23 16.34
CA LEU A 776 -20.41 2.19 15.41
C LEU A 776 -20.62 1.17 14.29
N GLU A 777 -20.41 1.61 13.06
CA GLU A 777 -20.19 0.75 11.90
C GLU A 777 -18.75 0.93 11.39
N LEU A 778 -18.00 -0.16 11.35
CA LEU A 778 -16.58 -0.19 11.02
C LEU A 778 -16.33 -0.97 9.70
N ILE A 779 -17.00 -0.57 8.63
CA ILE A 779 -16.79 -1.14 7.28
C ILE A 779 -15.50 -0.54 6.68
N ASP A 780 -15.42 0.81 6.73
CA ASP A 780 -14.28 1.59 6.22
C ASP A 780 -14.32 2.95 6.91
N GLY A 781 -13.26 3.32 7.65
CA GLY A 781 -13.31 4.42 8.60
C GLY A 781 -14.22 4.15 9.79
N VAL A 782 -14.58 5.19 10.52
CA VAL A 782 -15.47 5.14 11.71
C VAL A 782 -16.77 5.84 11.37
N LYS A 783 -17.85 5.07 11.19
CA LYS A 783 -19.21 5.58 10.98
C LYS A 783 -19.97 5.54 12.28
N ILE A 784 -20.46 6.68 12.72
CA ILE A 784 -21.14 6.92 13.99
C ILE A 784 -22.62 7.18 13.69
N LEU A 785 -23.49 6.31 14.21
CA LEU A 785 -24.93 6.37 13.99
C LEU A 785 -25.58 7.33 15.00
N GLY A 786 -26.54 8.12 14.51
CA GLY A 786 -27.38 8.97 15.33
C GLY A 786 -28.53 8.19 16.00
N ASP A 787 -29.50 8.94 16.56
CA ASP A 787 -30.69 8.34 17.18
C ASP A 787 -31.70 7.85 16.12
N ASN A 788 -31.71 8.47 14.94
CA ASN A 788 -32.47 7.99 13.79
C ASN A 788 -31.56 7.14 12.88
N PRO A 789 -32.07 6.10 12.23
CA PRO A 789 -31.29 5.23 11.35
C PRO A 789 -30.62 5.95 10.16
N ASP A 790 -31.20 7.09 9.76
CA ASP A 790 -30.71 7.87 8.62
C ASP A 790 -29.72 8.96 9.03
N ASP A 791 -29.53 9.17 10.35
CA ASP A 791 -28.57 10.14 10.89
C ASP A 791 -27.23 9.46 11.16
N TRP A 792 -26.20 9.88 10.46
CA TRP A 792 -24.86 9.36 10.70
C TRP A 792 -23.76 10.34 10.27
N VAL A 793 -22.60 10.18 10.90
CA VAL A 793 -21.33 10.80 10.50
C VAL A 793 -20.30 9.71 10.28
N LEU A 794 -19.55 9.81 9.19
CA LEU A 794 -18.44 8.93 8.86
C LEU A 794 -17.15 9.74 8.83
N VAL A 795 -16.15 9.32 9.58
CA VAL A 795 -14.78 9.83 9.50
C VAL A 795 -13.93 8.81 8.77
N LEU A 796 -13.45 9.16 7.58
CA LEU A 796 -12.76 8.28 6.65
C LEU A 796 -11.36 8.82 6.35
N PRO A 797 -10.26 8.12 6.72
CA PRO A 797 -8.91 8.52 6.36
C PRO A 797 -8.69 8.37 4.85
N ASP A 798 -8.10 9.38 4.22
CA ASP A 798 -7.66 9.26 2.83
C ASP A 798 -6.50 8.27 2.71
N ALA A 799 -6.55 7.39 1.71
CA ALA A 799 -5.56 6.33 1.53
C ALA A 799 -4.26 6.80 0.83
N GLY A 800 -4.30 7.92 0.11
CA GLY A 800 -3.18 8.45 -0.71
C GLY A 800 -2.60 9.77 -0.22
N GLU A 801 -3.33 10.52 0.64
CA GLU A 801 -2.96 11.87 1.05
C GLU A 801 -3.06 12.04 2.58
N PRO A 802 -2.33 13.01 3.17
CA PRO A 802 -2.40 13.30 4.62
C PRO A 802 -3.68 14.08 4.95
N LEU A 803 -4.82 13.47 4.62
CA LEU A 803 -6.16 14.02 4.79
C LEU A 803 -7.07 13.04 5.53
N VAL A 804 -8.15 13.56 6.09
CA VAL A 804 -9.30 12.83 6.59
C VAL A 804 -10.57 13.50 6.07
N HIS A 805 -11.53 12.70 5.63
CA HIS A 805 -12.82 13.15 5.14
C HIS A 805 -13.90 12.89 6.18
N ILE A 806 -14.74 13.88 6.45
CA ILE A 806 -15.91 13.75 7.31
C ILE A 806 -17.13 13.86 6.44
N TYR A 807 -17.91 12.79 6.39
CA TYR A 807 -19.20 12.73 5.70
C TYR A 807 -20.33 12.75 6.72
N GLY A 808 -21.39 13.41 6.41
CA GLY A 808 -22.60 13.39 7.23
C GLY A 808 -23.86 13.28 6.40
N ASN A 809 -24.85 12.60 6.94
CA ASN A 809 -26.13 12.35 6.32
C ASN A 809 -27.26 12.44 7.35
N SER A 810 -28.36 13.08 6.99
CA SER A 810 -29.56 13.19 7.83
C SER A 810 -30.78 13.65 7.00
N GLU A 811 -31.97 13.34 7.47
CA GLU A 811 -33.20 14.01 6.97
C GLU A 811 -33.26 15.48 7.47
N SER A 812 -32.70 15.76 8.65
CA SER A 812 -32.66 17.10 9.25
C SER A 812 -31.37 17.83 8.88
N ARG A 813 -31.52 18.94 8.14
CA ARG A 813 -30.39 19.81 7.81
C ARG A 813 -29.78 20.46 9.06
N GLU A 814 -30.61 20.81 10.06
CA GLU A 814 -30.15 21.43 11.29
C GLU A 814 -29.30 20.44 12.14
N TRP A 815 -29.74 19.19 12.24
CA TRP A 815 -28.97 18.12 12.89
C TRP A 815 -27.63 17.91 12.19
N LEU A 816 -27.65 17.82 10.85
CA LEU A 816 -26.46 17.61 10.06
C LEU A 816 -25.45 18.76 10.26
N ASP A 817 -25.88 20.01 10.13
CA ASP A 817 -25.01 21.18 10.26
C ASP A 817 -24.36 21.23 11.66
N GLY A 818 -25.14 21.00 12.72
CA GLY A 818 -24.64 20.96 14.09
C GLY A 818 -23.68 19.80 14.33
N THR A 819 -23.99 18.61 13.82
CA THR A 819 -23.15 17.42 14.01
C THR A 819 -21.84 17.50 13.19
N MET A 820 -21.89 18.02 11.97
CA MET A 820 -20.69 18.23 11.15
C MET A 820 -19.72 19.19 11.83
N VAL A 821 -20.19 20.32 12.38
CA VAL A 821 -19.34 21.26 13.14
C VAL A 821 -18.74 20.56 14.35
N LYS A 822 -19.53 19.84 15.13
CA LYS A 822 -19.06 19.09 16.31
C LYS A 822 -17.92 18.13 15.95
N TYR A 823 -18.08 17.29 14.94
CA TYR A 823 -17.06 16.32 14.57
C TYR A 823 -15.86 16.97 13.89
N GLN A 824 -16.05 18.05 13.15
CA GLN A 824 -14.93 18.85 12.64
C GLN A 824 -14.06 19.36 13.78
N ASP A 825 -14.67 19.99 14.80
CA ASP A 825 -13.96 20.54 15.94
C ASP A 825 -13.28 19.43 16.78
N HIS A 826 -13.96 18.30 16.97
CA HIS A 826 -13.37 17.14 17.67
C HIS A 826 -12.15 16.58 16.95
N VAL A 827 -12.25 16.36 15.64
CA VAL A 827 -11.15 15.85 14.82
C VAL A 827 -10.01 16.85 14.76
N GLN A 828 -10.29 18.14 14.57
CA GLN A 828 -9.25 19.18 14.52
C GLN A 828 -8.55 19.33 15.87
N THR A 829 -9.31 19.39 16.98
CA THR A 829 -8.74 19.50 18.34
C THR A 829 -7.83 18.30 18.65
N PHE A 830 -8.25 17.09 18.27
CA PHE A 830 -7.43 15.91 18.45
C PHE A 830 -6.13 15.99 17.65
N ILE A 831 -6.20 16.40 16.37
CA ILE A 831 -5.03 16.55 15.50
C ILE A 831 -4.06 17.59 16.09
N ASP A 832 -4.56 18.75 16.51
CA ASP A 832 -3.74 19.83 17.07
C ASP A 832 -3.04 19.40 18.38
N LYS A 833 -3.74 18.66 19.23
CA LYS A 833 -3.20 18.09 20.47
C LYS A 833 -2.06 17.11 20.20
N GLU A 834 -2.25 16.18 19.26
CA GLU A 834 -1.23 15.21 18.91
C GLU A 834 0.00 15.84 18.22
N GLN A 835 -0.19 16.98 17.55
CA GLN A 835 0.91 17.75 16.95
C GLN A 835 1.63 18.68 17.95
N GLY A 836 1.19 18.75 19.21
CA GLY A 836 1.75 19.64 20.22
C GLY A 836 1.52 21.13 19.95
N ILE A 837 0.52 21.46 19.12
CA ILE A 837 0.08 22.83 18.87
C ILE A 837 -0.74 23.24 20.11
N LYS A 838 -0.17 24.13 20.94
CA LYS A 838 -0.89 24.70 22.10
C LYS A 838 -2.10 25.47 21.60
N GLU A 839 -3.26 25.27 22.24
CA GLU A 839 -4.44 26.09 22.03
C GLU A 839 -4.07 27.61 22.11
N PRO A 840 -4.57 28.45 21.20
CA PRO A 840 -4.47 29.87 21.38
C PRO A 840 -5.18 30.24 22.70
N MET A 841 -4.45 30.87 23.63
CA MET A 841 -5.07 31.37 24.87
C MET A 841 -6.29 32.23 24.49
N PRO A 842 -7.44 32.06 25.13
CA PRO A 842 -8.60 32.91 24.88
C PRO A 842 -8.22 34.34 25.14
N LEU A 843 -8.51 35.24 24.18
CA LEU A 843 -8.35 36.68 24.27
C LEU A 843 -9.25 37.26 25.34
#